data_f8baeb160b88e12ccfc9ea21637f7a36
#
_entry.id   f8baeb160b88e12ccfc9ea21637f7a36
#
_cell.length_a   1.000
_cell.length_b   1.000
_cell.length_c   1.000
_cell.angle_alpha   90.00
_cell.angle_beta   90.00
_cell.angle_gamma   90.00
#
_symmetry.space_group_name_H-M   'P 1'
#
loop_
_entity.id
_entity.type
_entity.pdbx_description
1 polymer ?
#
loop_
_entity_poly.entity_id
_entity_poly.type
_entity_poly.pdbx_seq_one_letter_code
_entity_poly.pdbx_strand_id
1 'polypeptide(L)'
;MAGGFVGDRQAVDINYGNNNSGFKADTDTNSSSNESTGEKNSEETDFISADTNSEDETAEGETGAIATTKITGLSYIKGTSYAGGFAGRLMPGDVAQTGSIKLLGLLDVNQLLSVMDVAYPRISDSSIEGNNLVVTASGKNDDVALGDAGGYIGNGKAVMVKNSDVTNVKEVTAPYHAGGYIGIMRSGSAAEAGDATGDLLNSVLGKILSLKELASVLQAASSKITNCKVAGTADGLTVTADSGFENAEGYAGGFVGEMQSGHVDNSANAVDSGKGTAVENLLKVEGLRYAGGFGGLVKAGAVAEIGAKSSILTKVVDLTGLLSLVNAFVPVISNASVNSVEKGFTVTVTGTLEKDSTKDADTGSAGGFIGCGTGVQISNSDIDKLRHTRVSEPKNLQQEDGSSYYGTGSEYAVSGYRYAGGYIGKAAMGSTAAIGGASVLDHVLSATNLLSALTVVASIIDSSDVYGAIGGFNVLATDGDGDTGKAGGYAGELLGVQIQNSNSYNFAHIIGRESAGGYVGTMEPGSAADVVNGLSALGGLISADNLLGVLQAFVPVIKNSETTSIPCGGAVRAQAESDDSIYRGLAGGYAGYNYGGQIWGNNTDNWKGSAYTGTARECAAYRIRSVYGTEYAGGYTGLMRCANVADTGSLKVLFGLIKLDNPLTLLQAVYPTEKNTAVYGPLRGLDTDTWNKWVGAVGSYGSYGNQLQALGEVNDQNRLNEIISQYAYGYAVTAGRSILASKATQGGSAGGYVGRMEGGTVTNGTAVDLQLAEAYRSSGGFAGEMLTGSVANTGDVSLAGLKIIGADSLAALKTFVPVVKQSHVEGYRSGARIKATGIADKDPAGFAGGYVGRMIGGQIWGDETTSCSITNLRRVDGTSYVGGFAGKVDPGSVAAIDTATKQGLLNKLLDVLMVNAPAELIKVLNATVSTIRCASVSAWDDWGVIVNGTYQNGSNTGYAKAAGGF
;
A
#
# COMPACT_ATOMS: atom_id res chain seq x y z
N MET A 1 -36.36 -4.36 1.48
CA MET A 1 -35.78 -3.55 0.40
C MET A 1 -36.42 -2.17 0.43
N ALA A 2 -35.64 -1.12 0.32
CA ALA A 2 -36.14 0.24 0.25
C ALA A 2 -35.30 1.06 -0.72
N GLY A 3 -35.95 1.70 -1.67
CA GLY A 3 -35.30 2.62 -2.62
C GLY A 3 -36.24 3.81 -2.87
N GLY A 4 -35.67 5.00 -3.06
CA GLY A 4 -36.45 6.21 -3.29
C GLY A 4 -37.22 6.20 -4.60
N PHE A 5 -36.75 5.45 -5.60
CA PHE A 5 -37.35 5.31 -6.90
C PHE A 5 -37.71 3.83 -7.20
N VAL A 6 -36.76 2.92 -6.95
CA VAL A 6 -36.92 1.47 -7.16
C VAL A 6 -36.56 0.71 -5.91
N GLY A 7 -37.46 -0.12 -5.34
CA GLY A 7 -37.18 -0.95 -4.19
C GLY A 7 -36.31 -2.18 -4.54
N ASP A 8 -36.74 -2.94 -5.58
CA ASP A 8 -36.02 -4.11 -6.10
C ASP A 8 -36.35 -4.26 -7.61
N ARG A 9 -35.31 -4.49 -8.41
CA ARG A 9 -35.51 -4.70 -9.87
C ARG A 9 -34.46 -5.63 -10.46
N GLN A 10 -34.87 -6.33 -11.47
CA GLN A 10 -34.01 -7.14 -12.34
C GLN A 10 -34.13 -6.59 -13.76
N ALA A 11 -33.01 -6.46 -14.46
CA ALA A 11 -32.85 -5.97 -15.83
C ALA A 11 -33.65 -4.66 -16.07
N VAL A 12 -33.11 -3.54 -15.59
CA VAL A 12 -33.73 -2.23 -15.76
C VAL A 12 -32.83 -1.35 -16.62
N ASP A 13 -33.38 -0.80 -17.69
CA ASP A 13 -32.80 0.33 -18.42
C ASP A 13 -33.56 1.59 -18.01
N ILE A 14 -32.87 2.52 -17.36
CA ILE A 14 -33.38 3.83 -16.98
C ILE A 14 -32.50 4.87 -17.65
N ASN A 15 -32.95 5.31 -18.82
CA ASN A 15 -32.30 6.35 -19.60
C ASN A 15 -33.30 7.46 -19.90
N TYR A 16 -32.93 8.69 -19.65
CA TYR A 16 -33.76 9.87 -19.95
C TYR A 16 -32.96 10.79 -20.84
N GLY A 17 -32.78 10.43 -22.08
CA GLY A 17 -32.11 11.19 -23.10
C GLY A 17 -33.03 11.57 -24.27
N ASN A 18 -32.55 12.35 -25.21
CA ASN A 18 -33.28 12.96 -26.32
C ASN A 18 -33.94 12.00 -27.32
N ASN A 19 -33.78 10.71 -27.21
CA ASN A 19 -34.38 9.73 -28.08
C ASN A 19 -35.55 9.06 -27.37
N ASN A 20 -36.69 9.65 -27.33
CA ASN A 20 -38.06 9.11 -27.08
C ASN A 20 -38.21 7.67 -26.58
N SER A 21 -37.21 7.08 -25.88
CA SER A 21 -37.30 5.87 -25.11
C SER A 21 -37.68 6.19 -23.66
N GLY A 22 -38.76 6.95 -23.52
CA GLY A 22 -39.45 7.09 -22.24
C GLY A 22 -39.94 5.72 -21.79
N PHE A 23 -40.03 5.55 -20.51
CA PHE A 23 -40.63 4.42 -19.82
C PHE A 23 -41.80 3.86 -20.63
N LYS A 24 -41.62 2.82 -21.46
CA LYS A 24 -42.69 2.06 -22.05
C LYS A 24 -43.07 0.95 -21.08
N ALA A 25 -44.14 1.18 -20.37
CA ALA A 25 -44.92 0.06 -19.85
C ALA A 25 -45.37 -0.74 -21.07
N ASP A 26 -45.04 -2.04 -21.13
CA ASP A 26 -45.55 -2.94 -22.13
C ASP A 26 -47.08 -2.93 -22.12
N THR A 27 -47.65 -2.38 -23.15
CA THR A 27 -48.97 -2.75 -23.59
C THR A 27 -48.79 -3.35 -24.98
N ASP A 28 -49.03 -4.66 -25.06
CA ASP A 28 -49.12 -5.42 -26.29
C ASP A 28 -49.77 -4.62 -27.43
N THR A 29 -49.10 -4.47 -28.58
CA THR A 29 -49.75 -4.61 -29.87
C THR A 29 -48.72 -4.73 -31.00
N ASN A 30 -48.92 -5.74 -31.83
CA ASN A 30 -48.26 -6.05 -33.12
C ASN A 30 -48.15 -4.85 -34.10
N SER A 31 -47.01 -4.71 -34.78
CA SER A 31 -47.00 -4.74 -36.26
C SER A 31 -45.64 -4.43 -36.89
N SER A 32 -45.18 -5.39 -37.63
CA SER A 32 -44.48 -5.42 -38.93
C SER A 32 -43.47 -4.36 -39.40
N SER A 33 -42.26 -4.89 -39.71
CA SER A 33 -41.43 -4.70 -40.90
C SER A 33 -40.81 -3.35 -41.22
N ASN A 34 -39.47 -3.29 -41.28
CA ASN A 34 -38.76 -3.15 -42.54
C ASN A 34 -37.24 -3.34 -42.35
N GLU A 35 -36.66 -4.14 -43.24
CA GLU A 35 -35.23 -4.36 -43.44
C GLU A 35 -34.59 -3.11 -44.04
N SER A 36 -33.35 -2.81 -43.60
CA SER A 36 -32.32 -2.29 -44.50
C SER A 36 -30.92 -2.63 -44.01
N THR A 37 -30.23 -3.33 -44.87
CA THR A 37 -28.85 -3.76 -44.82
C THR A 37 -27.89 -2.56 -44.88
N GLY A 38 -26.80 -2.61 -44.08
CA GLY A 38 -25.70 -1.71 -44.21
C GLY A 38 -24.52 -2.16 -43.34
N GLU A 39 -23.57 -2.88 -43.97
CA GLU A 39 -22.28 -3.20 -43.38
C GLU A 39 -21.49 -1.92 -43.08
N LYS A 40 -20.96 -1.77 -41.87
CA LYS A 40 -19.73 -1.01 -41.61
C LYS A 40 -18.92 -1.62 -40.47
N ASN A 41 -17.71 -1.99 -40.79
CA ASN A 41 -16.63 -2.32 -39.89
C ASN A 41 -16.34 -1.13 -38.97
N SER A 42 -16.32 -1.32 -37.67
CA SER A 42 -15.63 -0.45 -36.74
C SER A 42 -14.97 -1.28 -35.65
N GLU A 43 -13.65 -1.27 -35.67
CA GLU A 43 -12.80 -1.66 -34.57
C GLU A 43 -12.88 -0.54 -33.53
N GLU A 44 -13.33 -0.87 -32.37
CA GLU A 44 -13.23 -0.28 -31.04
C GLU A 44 -14.54 -0.48 -30.33
N THR A 45 -14.60 -1.51 -29.55
CA THR A 45 -15.73 -1.72 -28.64
C THR A 45 -15.49 -0.89 -27.37
N ASP A 46 -15.69 0.43 -27.51
CA ASP A 46 -16.00 1.22 -26.35
C ASP A 46 -17.41 0.83 -25.89
N PHE A 47 -17.55 0.39 -24.67
CA PHE A 47 -18.82 -0.10 -24.12
C PHE A 47 -19.93 0.97 -24.12
N ILE A 48 -19.56 2.21 -24.43
CA ILE A 48 -20.42 3.39 -24.52
C ILE A 48 -20.64 3.81 -25.98
N SER A 49 -19.93 3.24 -26.95
CA SER A 49 -19.99 3.71 -28.34
C SER A 49 -21.22 3.26 -29.14
N ALA A 50 -22.14 2.51 -28.54
CA ALA A 50 -23.42 2.26 -29.19
C ALA A 50 -24.31 3.51 -29.29
N ASP A 51 -24.04 4.55 -28.49
CA ASP A 51 -24.83 5.79 -28.49
C ASP A 51 -24.10 7.00 -29.10
N THR A 52 -22.87 6.88 -29.58
CA THR A 52 -22.12 8.03 -30.09
C THR A 52 -22.01 8.13 -31.62
N ASN A 53 -22.65 7.25 -32.39
CA ASN A 53 -22.69 7.35 -33.85
C ASN A 53 -24.10 7.64 -34.39
N SER A 54 -24.79 8.58 -33.78
CA SER A 54 -25.73 9.39 -34.58
C SER A 54 -24.96 10.62 -35.06
N GLU A 55 -24.29 10.55 -36.17
CA GLU A 55 -23.98 11.75 -36.94
C GLU A 55 -25.35 12.38 -37.26
N ASP A 56 -25.64 13.41 -36.50
CA ASP A 56 -26.81 14.23 -36.64
C ASP A 56 -26.73 14.99 -37.97
N GLU A 57 -27.56 14.63 -38.89
CA GLU A 57 -27.93 15.56 -39.97
C GLU A 57 -28.55 16.81 -39.30
N THR A 58 -27.88 17.92 -39.52
CA THR A 58 -28.27 19.26 -39.13
C THR A 58 -29.75 19.53 -39.37
N ALA A 59 -30.52 19.44 -38.32
CA ALA A 59 -31.79 20.16 -38.23
C ALA A 59 -31.52 21.40 -37.37
N GLU A 60 -31.40 22.55 -38.03
CA GLU A 60 -31.45 23.84 -37.38
C GLU A 60 -32.76 24.03 -36.63
N GLY A 61 -32.68 24.25 -35.33
CA GLY A 61 -33.75 24.85 -34.56
C GLY A 61 -34.45 23.91 -33.57
N GLU A 62 -33.83 23.69 -32.43
CA GLU A 62 -34.39 23.77 -31.07
C GLU A 62 -33.32 23.27 -30.12
N THR A 63 -32.82 24.13 -29.26
CA THR A 63 -32.03 23.75 -28.11
C THR A 63 -32.94 22.92 -27.17
N GLY A 64 -33.13 21.66 -27.48
CA GLY A 64 -33.82 20.72 -26.60
C GLY A 64 -32.98 20.52 -25.33
N ALA A 65 -33.45 21.05 -24.22
CA ALA A 65 -32.84 20.74 -22.93
C ALA A 65 -32.82 19.22 -22.74
N ILE A 66 -31.67 18.67 -22.47
CA ILE A 66 -31.51 17.25 -22.07
C ILE A 66 -32.37 17.04 -20.80
N ALA A 67 -33.43 16.29 -20.88
CA ALA A 67 -34.29 15.97 -19.74
C ALA A 67 -33.59 14.91 -18.91
N THR A 68 -33.05 15.30 -17.77
CA THR A 68 -32.44 14.37 -16.79
C THR A 68 -33.49 13.90 -15.79
N THR A 69 -33.49 12.63 -15.43
CA THR A 69 -34.31 12.14 -14.30
C THR A 69 -33.77 12.73 -13.01
N LYS A 70 -34.59 13.55 -12.34
CA LYS A 70 -34.18 14.18 -11.08
C LYS A 70 -35.19 13.82 -9.99
N ILE A 71 -34.69 13.23 -8.91
CA ILE A 71 -35.44 13.00 -7.68
C ILE A 71 -35.02 14.08 -6.68
N THR A 72 -35.96 14.82 -6.15
CA THR A 72 -35.68 15.90 -5.20
C THR A 72 -36.42 15.72 -3.89
N GLY A 73 -35.81 16.20 -2.80
CA GLY A 73 -36.45 16.28 -1.49
C GLY A 73 -36.50 14.99 -0.68
N LEU A 74 -35.70 13.98 -1.05
CA LEU A 74 -35.59 12.76 -0.23
C LEU A 74 -34.89 13.08 1.10
N SER A 75 -35.58 12.74 2.21
CA SER A 75 -35.02 12.97 3.56
C SER A 75 -34.64 11.68 4.28
N TYR A 76 -35.40 10.60 4.08
CA TYR A 76 -35.15 9.37 4.82
C TYR A 76 -35.54 8.11 4.05
N ILE A 77 -34.63 7.14 4.01
CA ILE A 77 -34.88 5.82 3.42
C ILE A 77 -34.46 4.76 4.42
N LYS A 78 -35.37 3.83 4.71
CA LYS A 78 -35.10 2.71 5.61
C LYS A 78 -35.53 1.39 5.00
N GLY A 79 -34.58 0.46 4.92
CA GLY A 79 -34.81 -0.93 4.53
C GLY A 79 -34.34 -1.90 5.60
N THR A 80 -34.79 -3.15 5.58
CA THR A 80 -34.23 -4.20 6.43
C THR A 80 -32.97 -4.75 5.78
N SER A 81 -33.07 -5.29 4.58
CA SER A 81 -31.95 -5.96 3.90
C SER A 81 -31.15 -4.99 3.03
N TYR A 82 -31.83 -4.12 2.28
CA TYR A 82 -31.19 -3.21 1.32
C TYR A 82 -31.85 -1.84 1.39
N ALA A 83 -31.04 -0.78 1.37
CA ALA A 83 -31.50 0.60 1.34
C ALA A 83 -30.65 1.42 0.35
N GLY A 84 -31.29 2.18 -0.53
CA GLY A 84 -30.60 3.04 -1.49
C GLY A 84 -31.47 4.21 -1.94
N GLY A 85 -30.88 5.39 -2.14
CA GLY A 85 -31.57 6.60 -2.55
C GLY A 85 -32.34 6.43 -3.87
N PHE A 86 -31.73 5.80 -4.83
CA PHE A 86 -32.33 5.43 -6.10
C PHE A 86 -32.92 4.02 -6.06
N ALA A 87 -32.11 3.01 -5.73
CA ALA A 87 -32.53 1.61 -5.66
C ALA A 87 -31.99 0.91 -4.41
N GLY A 88 -32.88 0.18 -3.74
CA GLY A 88 -32.45 -0.70 -2.63
C GLY A 88 -31.60 -1.85 -3.14
N ARG A 89 -31.97 -2.46 -4.27
CA ARG A 89 -31.25 -3.57 -4.89
C ARG A 89 -31.40 -3.53 -6.42
N LEU A 90 -30.29 -3.76 -7.13
CA LEU A 90 -30.23 -3.90 -8.58
C LEU A 90 -29.50 -5.17 -8.97
N MET A 91 -30.15 -6.04 -9.72
CA MET A 91 -29.62 -7.36 -10.12
C MET A 91 -29.87 -7.60 -11.61
N PRO A 92 -29.05 -8.44 -12.27
CA PRO A 92 -29.32 -8.91 -13.62
C PRO A 92 -30.72 -9.53 -13.71
N GLY A 93 -31.37 -9.30 -14.84
CA GLY A 93 -32.63 -9.97 -15.16
C GLY A 93 -32.42 -11.38 -15.64
N ASP A 94 -33.39 -12.23 -15.43
CA ASP A 94 -33.38 -13.60 -15.96
C ASP A 94 -33.95 -13.61 -17.38
N VAL A 95 -33.04 -13.69 -18.37
CA VAL A 95 -33.43 -13.73 -19.81
C VAL A 95 -34.16 -15.02 -20.15
N ALA A 96 -34.03 -16.08 -19.35
CA ALA A 96 -34.75 -17.32 -19.54
C ALA A 96 -36.27 -17.16 -19.33
N GLN A 97 -36.70 -16.14 -18.57
CA GLN A 97 -38.13 -15.83 -18.41
C GLN A 97 -38.75 -15.13 -19.64
N THR A 98 -37.93 -14.58 -20.55
CA THR A 98 -38.40 -13.82 -21.73
C THR A 98 -38.44 -14.64 -23.01
N GLY A 99 -37.93 -15.88 -23.04
CA GLY A 99 -37.97 -16.73 -24.24
C GLY A 99 -37.43 -18.13 -24.05
N SER A 100 -37.62 -19.00 -25.02
CA SER A 100 -37.14 -20.38 -24.94
C SER A 100 -35.62 -20.46 -25.05
N ILE A 101 -34.97 -21.09 -24.07
CA ILE A 101 -33.53 -21.34 -23.93
C ILE A 101 -32.89 -21.91 -25.20
N LYS A 102 -33.65 -22.63 -26.02
CA LYS A 102 -33.17 -23.20 -27.30
C LYS A 102 -32.80 -22.12 -28.34
N LEU A 103 -33.41 -20.94 -28.29
CA LEU A 103 -33.12 -19.86 -29.21
C LEU A 103 -31.72 -19.22 -28.88
N LEU A 104 -31.41 -19.05 -27.61
CA LEU A 104 -30.15 -18.46 -27.17
C LEU A 104 -28.95 -19.33 -27.54
N GLY A 105 -29.09 -20.64 -27.59
CA GLY A 105 -28.05 -21.57 -28.06
C GLY A 105 -27.73 -21.45 -29.56
N LEU A 106 -28.48 -20.67 -30.33
CA LEU A 106 -28.23 -20.39 -31.75
C LEU A 106 -27.50 -19.05 -31.97
N LEU A 107 -27.41 -18.19 -30.95
CA LEU A 107 -26.79 -16.88 -31.04
C LEU A 107 -25.27 -16.95 -31.24
N ASP A 108 -24.72 -16.02 -32.00
CA ASP A 108 -23.31 -15.74 -32.04
C ASP A 108 -22.91 -14.88 -30.82
N VAL A 109 -21.60 -14.58 -30.67
CA VAL A 109 -21.08 -13.82 -29.53
C VAL A 109 -21.64 -12.39 -29.49
N ASN A 110 -21.79 -11.70 -30.62
CA ASN A 110 -22.30 -10.34 -30.68
C ASN A 110 -23.79 -10.30 -30.29
N GLN A 111 -24.55 -11.27 -30.74
CA GLN A 111 -25.95 -11.43 -30.36
C GLN A 111 -26.09 -11.75 -28.86
N LEU A 112 -25.18 -12.57 -28.31
CA LEU A 112 -25.14 -12.83 -26.86
C LEU A 112 -24.82 -11.56 -26.06
N LEU A 113 -23.82 -10.78 -26.49
CA LEU A 113 -23.50 -9.49 -25.87
C LEU A 113 -24.71 -8.57 -25.86
N SER A 114 -25.45 -8.49 -26.98
CA SER A 114 -26.70 -7.70 -27.06
C SER A 114 -27.77 -8.19 -26.08
N VAL A 115 -27.90 -9.51 -25.89
CA VAL A 115 -28.82 -10.08 -24.89
C VAL A 115 -28.37 -9.76 -23.46
N MET A 116 -27.08 -9.86 -23.18
CA MET A 116 -26.52 -9.49 -21.87
C MET A 116 -26.75 -8.01 -21.58
N ASP A 117 -26.61 -7.17 -22.59
CA ASP A 117 -26.85 -5.73 -22.47
C ASP A 117 -28.29 -5.43 -22.02
N VAL A 118 -29.26 -6.19 -22.48
CA VAL A 118 -30.66 -6.08 -22.03
C VAL A 118 -30.87 -6.67 -20.62
N ALA A 119 -30.09 -7.68 -20.26
CA ALA A 119 -30.23 -8.35 -18.97
C ALA A 119 -29.66 -7.58 -17.80
N TYR A 120 -28.73 -6.66 -18.03
CA TYR A 120 -28.03 -5.95 -16.95
C TYR A 120 -28.65 -4.59 -16.64
N PRO A 121 -28.74 -4.21 -15.34
CA PRO A 121 -29.26 -2.90 -14.94
C PRO A 121 -28.40 -1.75 -15.48
N ARG A 122 -29.03 -0.81 -16.18
CA ARG A 122 -28.40 0.41 -16.68
C ARG A 122 -29.11 1.63 -16.15
N ILE A 123 -28.36 2.61 -15.71
CA ILE A 123 -28.86 3.90 -15.24
C ILE A 123 -27.97 4.98 -15.84
N SER A 124 -28.56 5.92 -16.56
CA SER A 124 -27.83 7.09 -17.05
C SER A 124 -28.60 8.38 -16.78
N ASP A 125 -27.85 9.44 -16.55
CA ASP A 125 -28.35 10.81 -16.44
C ASP A 125 -29.49 10.96 -15.40
N SER A 126 -29.37 10.22 -14.29
CA SER A 126 -30.38 10.12 -13.23
C SER A 126 -29.81 10.54 -11.88
N SER A 127 -30.20 11.68 -11.35
CA SER A 127 -29.63 12.24 -10.13
C SER A 127 -30.63 12.35 -8.99
N ILE A 128 -30.09 12.38 -7.77
CA ILE A 128 -30.84 12.58 -6.53
C ILE A 128 -30.33 13.83 -5.84
N GLU A 129 -31.24 14.72 -5.50
CA GLU A 129 -31.00 15.84 -4.59
C GLU A 129 -31.71 15.58 -3.26
N GLY A 130 -30.97 15.15 -2.26
CA GLY A 130 -31.50 14.90 -0.93
C GLY A 130 -31.86 16.17 -0.17
N ASN A 131 -32.65 16.02 0.88
CA ASN A 131 -32.90 17.04 1.89
C ASN A 131 -32.35 16.51 3.21
N ASN A 132 -31.04 16.64 3.43
CA ASN A 132 -30.29 15.98 4.50
C ASN A 132 -30.57 14.45 4.52
N LEU A 133 -30.44 13.83 3.36
CA LEU A 133 -30.81 12.42 3.14
C LEU A 133 -30.10 11.49 4.11
N VAL A 134 -30.90 10.68 4.82
CA VAL A 134 -30.44 9.58 5.67
C VAL A 134 -30.87 8.26 5.06
N VAL A 135 -29.91 7.36 4.83
CA VAL A 135 -30.16 6.01 4.27
C VAL A 135 -29.74 4.95 5.27
N THR A 136 -30.66 4.07 5.66
CA THR A 136 -30.41 3.07 6.70
C THR A 136 -30.88 1.68 6.26
N ALA A 137 -29.99 0.69 6.30
CA ALA A 137 -30.37 -0.72 6.33
C ALA A 137 -30.25 -1.23 7.76
N SER A 138 -31.34 -1.78 8.32
CA SER A 138 -31.32 -2.24 9.71
C SER A 138 -30.72 -3.64 9.91
N GLY A 139 -30.53 -4.38 8.82
CA GLY A 139 -30.00 -5.73 8.82
C GLY A 139 -30.98 -6.80 9.32
N LYS A 140 -30.62 -8.04 9.07
CA LYS A 140 -31.32 -9.22 9.58
C LYS A 140 -30.26 -10.32 9.78
N ASN A 141 -30.28 -10.96 10.92
CA ASN A 141 -29.34 -12.04 11.28
C ASN A 141 -30.08 -13.40 11.19
N ASP A 142 -30.57 -13.72 9.98
CA ASP A 142 -31.08 -15.05 9.67
C ASP A 142 -29.98 -15.86 8.92
N ASP A 143 -30.31 -16.97 8.32
CA ASP A 143 -29.37 -17.85 7.57
C ASP A 143 -28.55 -17.14 6.46
N VAL A 144 -28.95 -15.94 6.05
CA VAL A 144 -28.23 -15.08 5.09
C VAL A 144 -28.02 -13.72 5.72
N ALA A 145 -26.74 -13.33 5.84
CA ALA A 145 -26.33 -12.01 6.29
C ALA A 145 -26.81 -10.93 5.30
N LEU A 146 -27.69 -10.03 5.75
CA LEU A 146 -28.30 -8.99 4.92
C LEU A 146 -28.26 -7.65 5.67
N GLY A 147 -27.90 -6.59 4.98
CA GLY A 147 -27.85 -5.25 5.54
C GLY A 147 -26.91 -4.34 4.80
N ASP A 148 -27.25 -3.98 3.52
CA ASP A 148 -26.44 -3.13 2.67
C ASP A 148 -27.12 -1.78 2.44
N ALA A 149 -26.39 -0.67 2.64
CA ALA A 149 -26.91 0.67 2.37
C ALA A 149 -25.98 1.47 1.48
N GLY A 150 -26.56 2.23 0.55
CA GLY A 150 -25.85 3.18 -0.30
C GLY A 150 -26.66 4.46 -0.52
N GLY A 151 -25.99 5.60 -0.57
CA GLY A 151 -26.68 6.87 -0.86
C GLY A 151 -27.46 6.83 -2.18
N TYR A 152 -26.96 6.06 -3.16
CA TYR A 152 -27.61 5.86 -4.45
C TYR A 152 -28.15 4.43 -4.62
N ILE A 153 -27.31 3.39 -4.43
CA ILE A 153 -27.69 1.97 -4.56
C ILE A 153 -27.29 1.21 -3.28
N GLY A 154 -28.21 0.43 -2.69
CA GLY A 154 -27.90 -0.43 -1.55
C GLY A 154 -27.04 -1.63 -1.96
N ASN A 155 -27.51 -2.43 -2.93
CA ASN A 155 -26.81 -3.62 -3.42
C ASN A 155 -26.89 -3.68 -4.95
N GLY A 156 -25.76 -3.63 -5.63
CA GLY A 156 -25.65 -3.63 -7.08
C GLY A 156 -24.82 -4.79 -7.62
N LYS A 157 -25.38 -5.53 -8.58
CA LYS A 157 -24.67 -6.59 -9.29
C LYS A 157 -24.78 -6.39 -10.80
N ALA A 158 -23.66 -6.42 -11.51
CA ALA A 158 -23.56 -6.13 -12.94
C ALA A 158 -24.22 -4.79 -13.31
N VAL A 159 -24.07 -3.79 -12.46
CA VAL A 159 -24.71 -2.48 -12.65
C VAL A 159 -23.86 -1.57 -13.52
N MET A 160 -24.49 -0.87 -14.43
CA MET A 160 -23.87 0.15 -15.28
C MET A 160 -24.52 1.49 -14.98
N VAL A 161 -23.78 2.38 -14.34
CA VAL A 161 -24.28 3.70 -13.93
C VAL A 161 -23.40 4.79 -14.54
N LYS A 162 -24.04 5.76 -15.20
CA LYS A 162 -23.35 6.87 -15.85
C LYS A 162 -24.02 8.20 -15.53
N ASN A 163 -23.21 9.25 -15.30
CA ASN A 163 -23.66 10.64 -15.10
C ASN A 163 -24.79 10.74 -14.06
N SER A 164 -24.69 10.03 -12.97
CA SER A 164 -25.80 9.89 -12.01
C SER A 164 -25.29 10.15 -10.59
N ASP A 165 -25.58 11.33 -10.07
CA ASP A 165 -25.09 11.81 -8.79
C ASP A 165 -26.13 11.68 -7.69
N VAL A 166 -25.67 11.57 -6.45
CA VAL A 166 -26.49 11.81 -5.27
C VAL A 166 -25.88 12.92 -4.42
N THR A 167 -26.70 13.90 -4.06
CA THR A 167 -26.25 15.10 -3.34
C THR A 167 -27.05 15.34 -2.07
N ASN A 168 -26.49 16.13 -1.15
CA ASN A 168 -27.05 16.42 0.18
C ASN A 168 -27.34 15.17 1.02
N VAL A 169 -26.42 14.20 0.97
CA VAL A 169 -26.46 13.00 1.82
C VAL A 169 -25.84 13.32 3.17
N LYS A 170 -26.60 13.15 4.24
CA LYS A 170 -26.13 13.36 5.61
C LYS A 170 -25.49 12.11 6.18
N GLU A 171 -26.17 10.98 6.03
CA GLU A 171 -25.77 9.75 6.71
C GLU A 171 -26.15 8.51 5.90
N VAL A 172 -25.24 7.53 5.88
CA VAL A 172 -25.51 6.18 5.35
C VAL A 172 -25.09 5.16 6.42
N THR A 173 -26.02 4.31 6.85
CA THR A 173 -25.79 3.34 7.93
C THR A 173 -26.25 1.94 7.55
N ALA A 174 -25.38 0.94 7.77
CA ALA A 174 -25.71 -0.47 7.55
C ALA A 174 -24.87 -1.38 8.46
N PRO A 175 -25.34 -2.59 8.80
CA PRO A 175 -24.54 -3.53 9.58
C PRO A 175 -23.44 -4.24 8.78
N TYR A 176 -23.67 -4.49 7.47
CA TYR A 176 -22.70 -5.24 6.65
C TYR A 176 -21.92 -4.35 5.71
N HIS A 177 -22.57 -3.66 4.78
CA HIS A 177 -21.89 -2.83 3.79
C HIS A 177 -22.55 -1.44 3.73
N ALA A 178 -21.81 -0.42 4.12
CA ALA A 178 -22.23 0.97 4.00
C ALA A 178 -21.34 1.71 3.00
N GLY A 179 -21.93 2.28 1.96
CA GLY A 179 -21.23 3.11 0.98
C GLY A 179 -21.95 4.44 0.78
N GLY A 180 -21.21 5.54 0.74
CA GLY A 180 -21.82 6.84 0.46
C GLY A 180 -22.60 6.85 -0.86
N TYR A 181 -22.13 6.12 -1.89
CA TYR A 181 -22.80 5.95 -3.17
C TYR A 181 -23.45 4.56 -3.30
N ILE A 182 -22.70 3.49 -3.12
CA ILE A 182 -23.16 2.11 -3.25
C ILE A 182 -22.67 1.25 -2.08
N GLY A 183 -23.58 0.50 -1.45
CA GLY A 183 -23.24 -0.36 -0.30
C GLY A 183 -22.31 -1.49 -0.73
N ILE A 184 -22.73 -2.30 -1.71
CA ILE A 184 -21.91 -3.34 -2.31
C ILE A 184 -22.02 -3.34 -3.83
N MET A 185 -20.87 -3.45 -4.51
CA MET A 185 -20.73 -3.52 -5.96
C MET A 185 -20.08 -4.83 -6.37
N ARG A 186 -20.78 -5.65 -7.15
CA ARG A 186 -20.30 -6.94 -7.64
C ARG A 186 -20.47 -7.06 -9.14
N SER A 187 -19.56 -7.76 -9.80
CA SER A 187 -19.78 -8.17 -11.19
C SER A 187 -20.86 -9.24 -11.27
N GLY A 188 -21.58 -9.27 -12.39
CA GLY A 188 -22.56 -10.28 -12.70
C GLY A 188 -21.91 -11.59 -13.13
N SER A 189 -22.71 -12.63 -13.23
CA SER A 189 -22.29 -13.86 -13.86
C SER A 189 -23.06 -14.09 -15.16
N ALA A 190 -22.36 -14.57 -16.19
CA ALA A 190 -23.01 -14.94 -17.45
C ALA A 190 -24.06 -16.07 -17.24
N ALA A 191 -23.95 -16.85 -16.15
CA ALA A 191 -24.93 -17.85 -15.77
C ALA A 191 -26.26 -17.26 -15.24
N GLU A 192 -26.23 -16.03 -14.71
CA GLU A 192 -27.43 -15.35 -14.22
C GLU A 192 -28.28 -14.77 -15.35
N ALA A 193 -27.68 -14.49 -16.51
CA ALA A 193 -28.42 -14.09 -17.71
C ALA A 193 -29.14 -15.26 -18.40
N GLY A 194 -28.94 -16.49 -17.97
CA GLY A 194 -29.62 -17.67 -18.51
C GLY A 194 -29.59 -18.86 -17.56
N ASP A 195 -30.76 -19.40 -17.28
CA ASP A 195 -31.10 -20.65 -16.60
C ASP A 195 -30.16 -21.16 -15.47
N ALA A 196 -30.77 -21.53 -14.34
CA ALA A 196 -30.14 -22.15 -13.17
C ALA A 196 -29.38 -23.47 -13.45
N THR A 197 -29.47 -24.06 -14.65
CA THR A 197 -28.79 -25.33 -15.02
C THR A 197 -27.44 -25.12 -15.69
N GLY A 198 -27.07 -23.90 -16.07
CA GLY A 198 -25.82 -23.60 -16.76
C GLY A 198 -25.70 -24.20 -18.18
N ASP A 199 -26.75 -24.79 -18.73
CA ASP A 199 -26.69 -25.42 -20.05
C ASP A 199 -26.66 -24.39 -21.18
N LEU A 200 -27.26 -23.25 -21.03
CA LEU A 200 -27.19 -22.16 -21.99
C LEU A 200 -25.75 -21.61 -22.09
N LEU A 201 -25.16 -21.27 -20.94
CA LEU A 201 -23.80 -20.79 -20.88
C LEU A 201 -22.82 -21.79 -21.50
N ASN A 202 -22.96 -23.07 -21.20
CA ASN A 202 -22.12 -24.12 -21.80
C ASN A 202 -22.32 -24.22 -23.32
N SER A 203 -23.53 -24.02 -23.86
CA SER A 203 -23.80 -24.10 -25.30
C SER A 203 -23.23 -22.89 -26.05
N VAL A 204 -23.25 -21.71 -25.45
CA VAL A 204 -22.72 -20.47 -26.03
C VAL A 204 -21.19 -20.40 -25.85
N LEU A 205 -20.69 -20.66 -24.65
CA LEU A 205 -19.26 -20.73 -24.41
C LEU A 205 -18.56 -21.84 -25.21
N GLY A 206 -19.28 -22.91 -25.56
CA GLY A 206 -18.80 -23.94 -26.52
C GLY A 206 -18.58 -23.41 -27.94
N LYS A 207 -19.15 -22.26 -28.29
CA LYS A 207 -18.98 -21.55 -29.59
C LYS A 207 -17.96 -20.45 -29.53
N ILE A 208 -17.56 -20.00 -28.35
CA ILE A 208 -16.49 -19.01 -28.18
C ILE A 208 -15.19 -19.62 -28.68
N LEU A 209 -14.62 -19.02 -29.72
CA LEU A 209 -13.43 -19.51 -30.39
C LEU A 209 -12.14 -18.79 -29.95
N SER A 210 -12.27 -17.68 -29.21
CA SER A 210 -11.14 -16.86 -28.79
C SER A 210 -11.28 -16.34 -27.36
N LEU A 211 -10.14 -16.08 -26.68
CA LEU A 211 -10.12 -15.40 -25.37
C LEU A 211 -10.66 -13.97 -25.44
N LYS A 212 -10.47 -13.30 -26.57
CA LYS A 212 -10.98 -11.94 -26.78
C LYS A 212 -12.52 -11.91 -26.68
N GLU A 213 -13.18 -12.87 -27.32
CA GLU A 213 -14.64 -13.01 -27.23
C GLU A 213 -15.12 -13.35 -25.83
N LEU A 214 -14.42 -14.26 -25.12
CA LEU A 214 -14.72 -14.57 -23.74
C LEU A 214 -14.52 -13.34 -22.84
N ALA A 215 -13.44 -12.61 -23.03
CA ALA A 215 -13.16 -11.37 -22.28
C ALA A 215 -14.24 -10.32 -22.51
N SER A 216 -14.73 -10.15 -23.74
CA SER A 216 -15.81 -9.21 -24.04
C SER A 216 -17.11 -9.59 -23.31
N VAL A 217 -17.46 -10.88 -23.27
CA VAL A 217 -18.62 -11.38 -22.51
C VAL A 217 -18.47 -11.10 -21.01
N LEU A 218 -17.27 -11.32 -20.47
CA LEU A 218 -17.02 -11.09 -19.04
C LEU A 218 -16.95 -9.60 -18.68
N GLN A 219 -16.39 -8.77 -19.56
CA GLN A 219 -16.41 -7.31 -19.41
C GLN A 219 -17.84 -6.74 -19.44
N ALA A 220 -18.71 -7.30 -20.26
CA ALA A 220 -20.12 -6.94 -20.26
C ALA A 220 -20.82 -7.27 -18.93
N ALA A 221 -20.36 -8.31 -18.21
CA ALA A 221 -20.86 -8.66 -16.88
C ALA A 221 -20.22 -7.84 -15.74
N SER A 222 -19.19 -7.07 -16.01
CA SER A 222 -18.49 -6.25 -15.00
C SER A 222 -19.30 -5.01 -14.66
N SER A 223 -19.45 -4.73 -13.36
CA SER A 223 -20.08 -3.48 -12.93
C SER A 223 -19.23 -2.27 -13.32
N LYS A 224 -19.85 -1.21 -13.82
CA LYS A 224 -19.19 0.02 -14.25
C LYS A 224 -19.92 1.26 -13.74
N ILE A 225 -19.22 2.12 -13.04
CA ILE A 225 -19.73 3.42 -12.59
C ILE A 225 -18.86 4.51 -13.21
N THR A 226 -19.48 5.37 -14.03
CA THR A 226 -18.76 6.39 -14.80
C THR A 226 -19.34 7.77 -14.55
N ASN A 227 -18.49 8.74 -14.20
CA ASN A 227 -18.88 10.14 -13.95
C ASN A 227 -20.00 10.28 -12.93
N CYS A 228 -19.86 9.55 -11.81
CA CYS A 228 -20.84 9.54 -10.73
C CYS A 228 -20.19 9.90 -9.42
N LYS A 229 -20.87 10.70 -8.62
CA LYS A 229 -20.37 11.11 -7.30
C LYS A 229 -21.46 11.09 -6.23
N VAL A 230 -21.01 10.99 -4.99
CA VAL A 230 -21.81 11.32 -3.81
C VAL A 230 -21.30 12.63 -3.21
N ALA A 231 -22.21 13.52 -2.89
CA ALA A 231 -21.89 14.75 -2.16
C ALA A 231 -22.63 14.79 -0.81
N GLY A 232 -21.88 14.98 0.26
CA GLY A 232 -22.43 15.22 1.58
C GLY A 232 -23.15 16.55 1.70
N THR A 233 -23.84 16.76 2.81
CA THR A 233 -24.36 18.08 3.22
C THR A 233 -23.22 19.05 3.48
N ALA A 234 -23.53 20.32 3.73
CA ALA A 234 -22.52 21.29 4.17
C ALA A 234 -21.83 20.90 5.49
N ASP A 235 -22.54 20.17 6.36
CA ASP A 235 -21.99 19.64 7.63
C ASP A 235 -21.20 18.34 7.43
N GLY A 236 -21.29 17.73 6.26
CA GLY A 236 -20.57 16.55 5.82
C GLY A 236 -21.38 15.26 5.75
N LEU A 237 -20.83 14.28 5.01
CA LEU A 237 -21.31 12.91 4.89
C LEU A 237 -20.69 12.04 5.97
N THR A 238 -21.53 11.31 6.71
CA THR A 238 -21.10 10.24 7.61
C THR A 238 -21.51 8.89 7.06
N VAL A 239 -20.56 7.94 6.99
CA VAL A 239 -20.82 6.56 6.57
C VAL A 239 -20.43 5.61 7.70
N THR A 240 -21.36 4.77 8.15
CA THR A 240 -21.15 3.87 9.29
C THR A 240 -21.58 2.44 8.92
N ALA A 241 -20.65 1.52 9.03
CA ALA A 241 -20.91 0.08 8.99
C ALA A 241 -20.53 -0.54 10.33
N ASP A 242 -21.43 -0.35 11.30
CA ASP A 242 -21.29 -0.93 12.64
C ASP A 242 -22.52 -1.78 12.94
N SER A 243 -22.31 -2.94 13.51
CA SER A 243 -23.42 -3.85 13.75
C SER A 243 -23.43 -4.31 15.20
N GLY A 244 -24.62 -4.33 15.77
CA GLY A 244 -24.89 -5.13 16.93
C GLY A 244 -25.02 -6.64 16.65
N PHE A 245 -24.60 -7.13 15.48
CA PHE A 245 -24.68 -8.55 15.08
C PHE A 245 -23.31 -9.23 15.19
N GLU A 246 -23.27 -10.39 15.82
CA GLU A 246 -22.06 -11.13 16.18
C GLU A 246 -21.19 -11.54 14.97
N ASN A 247 -21.77 -11.64 13.76
CA ASN A 247 -21.07 -12.05 12.54
C ASN A 247 -21.06 -10.98 11.42
N ALA A 248 -21.29 -9.71 11.75
CA ALA A 248 -21.34 -8.70 10.72
C ALA A 248 -19.97 -8.39 10.13
N GLU A 249 -19.96 -8.19 8.83
CA GLU A 249 -18.74 -7.83 8.10
C GLU A 249 -18.30 -6.41 8.40
N GLY A 250 -19.22 -5.43 8.42
CA GLY A 250 -18.94 -4.07 8.84
C GLY A 250 -17.94 -3.33 7.96
N TYR A 251 -18.18 -3.29 6.63
CA TYR A 251 -17.32 -2.61 5.66
C TYR A 251 -17.90 -1.24 5.30
N ALA A 252 -17.16 -0.18 5.59
CA ALA A 252 -17.59 1.20 5.34
C ALA A 252 -16.68 1.90 4.33
N GLY A 253 -17.30 2.59 3.36
CA GLY A 253 -16.58 3.41 2.39
C GLY A 253 -17.32 4.70 2.06
N GLY A 254 -16.60 5.80 1.90
CA GLY A 254 -17.20 7.08 1.48
C GLY A 254 -17.92 6.98 0.13
N PHE A 255 -17.49 6.10 -0.77
CA PHE A 255 -18.15 5.78 -2.03
C PHE A 255 -18.76 4.37 -2.02
N VAL A 256 -17.98 3.34 -1.72
CA VAL A 256 -18.39 1.93 -1.77
C VAL A 256 -18.00 1.19 -0.49
N GLY A 257 -18.95 0.47 0.12
CA GLY A 257 -18.66 -0.39 1.28
C GLY A 257 -17.78 -1.58 0.89
N GLU A 258 -18.21 -2.38 -0.09
CA GLU A 258 -17.44 -3.46 -0.70
C GLU A 258 -17.48 -3.38 -2.23
N MET A 259 -16.33 -3.49 -2.88
CA MET A 259 -16.19 -3.61 -4.33
C MET A 259 -15.50 -4.93 -4.70
N GLN A 260 -16.23 -5.81 -5.39
CA GLN A 260 -15.71 -7.06 -5.91
C GLN A 260 -15.61 -6.94 -7.43
N SER A 261 -14.42 -6.67 -7.95
CA SER A 261 -14.18 -6.33 -9.35
C SER A 261 -14.96 -5.08 -9.82
N GLY A 262 -14.93 -4.80 -11.10
CA GLY A 262 -15.62 -3.65 -11.68
C GLY A 262 -14.77 -2.38 -11.78
N HIS A 263 -15.34 -1.37 -12.41
CA HIS A 263 -14.59 -0.16 -12.76
C HIS A 263 -15.32 1.08 -12.26
N VAL A 264 -14.58 2.01 -11.66
CA VAL A 264 -15.04 3.36 -11.32
C VAL A 264 -14.15 4.35 -12.02
N ASP A 265 -14.70 5.20 -12.89
CA ASP A 265 -13.97 6.23 -13.61
C ASP A 265 -14.77 7.54 -13.68
N ASN A 266 -14.19 8.61 -13.14
CA ASN A 266 -14.78 9.94 -13.10
C ASN A 266 -14.00 10.97 -13.94
N SER A 267 -13.36 10.55 -15.02
CA SER A 267 -12.49 11.39 -15.85
C SER A 267 -13.21 12.60 -16.47
N ALA A 268 -14.50 12.50 -16.81
CA ALA A 268 -15.27 13.62 -17.36
C ALA A 268 -15.66 14.66 -16.28
N ASN A 269 -15.59 14.33 -15.01
CA ASN A 269 -15.80 15.24 -13.88
C ASN A 269 -14.51 15.91 -13.41
N ALA A 270 -13.41 15.78 -14.18
CA ALA A 270 -12.12 16.37 -13.83
C ALA A 270 -12.21 17.90 -13.90
N VAL A 271 -11.95 18.56 -12.77
CA VAL A 271 -11.82 20.02 -12.66
C VAL A 271 -10.32 20.38 -12.83
N ASP A 272 -9.95 21.62 -12.82
CA ASP A 272 -8.63 22.22 -13.11
C ASP A 272 -7.35 21.38 -12.80
N SER A 273 -7.43 20.36 -11.94
CA SER A 273 -6.33 19.46 -11.62
C SER A 273 -6.18 18.26 -12.58
N GLY A 274 -7.14 18.03 -13.48
CA GLY A 274 -7.19 16.84 -14.34
C GLY A 274 -7.61 15.55 -13.62
N LYS A 275 -8.04 15.64 -12.34
CA LYS A 275 -8.50 14.51 -11.52
C LYS A 275 -9.99 14.65 -11.21
N GLY A 276 -10.78 13.60 -11.43
CA GLY A 276 -12.19 13.55 -11.10
C GLY A 276 -12.45 13.32 -9.62
N THR A 277 -13.69 13.53 -9.19
CA THR A 277 -14.12 13.37 -7.79
C THR A 277 -15.22 12.34 -7.67
N ALA A 278 -15.09 11.39 -6.75
CA ALA A 278 -16.12 10.40 -6.41
C ALA A 278 -16.89 10.77 -5.13
N VAL A 279 -16.25 11.39 -4.17
CA VAL A 279 -16.84 11.78 -2.88
C VAL A 279 -16.60 13.24 -2.62
N GLU A 280 -17.65 13.99 -2.28
CA GLU A 280 -17.55 15.40 -1.85
C GLU A 280 -18.11 15.59 -0.44
N ASN A 281 -17.53 16.51 0.31
CA ASN A 281 -17.94 16.85 1.69
C ASN A 281 -17.95 15.63 2.63
N LEU A 282 -16.96 14.75 2.54
CA LEU A 282 -16.83 13.64 3.49
C LEU A 282 -16.44 14.18 4.88
N LEU A 283 -17.10 13.70 5.92
CA LEU A 283 -16.82 14.05 7.32
C LEU A 283 -16.23 12.87 8.09
N LYS A 284 -16.85 11.67 7.96
CA LYS A 284 -16.47 10.52 8.75
C LYS A 284 -16.83 9.20 8.04
N VAL A 285 -15.91 8.23 8.15
CA VAL A 285 -16.18 6.84 7.80
C VAL A 285 -15.84 5.96 9.00
N GLU A 286 -16.77 5.08 9.37
CA GLU A 286 -16.59 4.19 10.51
C GLU A 286 -17.04 2.77 10.12
N GLY A 287 -16.12 1.81 10.20
CA GLY A 287 -16.39 0.40 9.90
C GLY A 287 -16.03 -0.50 11.07
N LEU A 288 -16.63 -1.68 11.13
CA LEU A 288 -16.27 -2.68 12.14
C LEU A 288 -14.94 -3.35 11.79
N ARG A 289 -14.77 -3.78 10.51
CA ARG A 289 -13.57 -4.52 10.04
C ARG A 289 -12.72 -3.74 9.03
N TYR A 290 -13.37 -3.03 8.10
CA TYR A 290 -12.70 -2.25 7.08
C TYR A 290 -13.34 -0.87 6.94
N ALA A 291 -12.52 0.16 6.86
CA ALA A 291 -12.98 1.52 6.64
C ALA A 291 -12.07 2.27 5.67
N GLY A 292 -12.63 2.98 4.71
CA GLY A 292 -11.89 3.80 3.76
C GLY A 292 -12.68 4.98 3.23
N GLY A 293 -12.01 6.11 2.95
CA GLY A 293 -12.65 7.32 2.40
C GLY A 293 -13.35 7.10 1.06
N PHE A 294 -12.82 6.22 0.22
CA PHE A 294 -13.46 5.73 -0.99
C PHE A 294 -14.11 4.37 -0.75
N GLY A 295 -13.34 3.35 -0.34
CA GLY A 295 -13.81 1.98 -0.22
C GLY A 295 -13.36 1.28 1.06
N GLY A 296 -14.28 0.53 1.71
CA GLY A 296 -13.95 -0.29 2.87
C GLY A 296 -13.07 -1.48 2.46
N LEU A 297 -13.61 -2.38 1.63
CA LEU A 297 -12.94 -3.52 1.04
C LEU A 297 -13.03 -3.45 -0.49
N VAL A 298 -11.88 -3.50 -1.17
CA VAL A 298 -11.80 -3.56 -2.63
C VAL A 298 -10.98 -4.78 -3.03
N LYS A 299 -11.59 -5.73 -3.73
CA LYS A 299 -10.92 -7.00 -4.08
C LYS A 299 -11.24 -7.48 -5.49
N ALA A 300 -10.32 -8.23 -6.08
CA ALA A 300 -10.56 -8.90 -7.34
C ALA A 300 -11.72 -9.91 -7.20
N GLY A 301 -12.56 -9.98 -8.22
CA GLY A 301 -13.62 -10.97 -8.32
C GLY A 301 -13.11 -12.34 -8.66
N ALA A 302 -13.95 -13.37 -8.53
CA ALA A 302 -13.61 -14.74 -8.89
C ALA A 302 -14.30 -15.18 -10.19
N VAL A 303 -13.54 -15.84 -11.08
CA VAL A 303 -14.10 -16.42 -12.33
C VAL A 303 -15.19 -17.45 -12.04
N ALA A 304 -15.06 -18.19 -10.95
CA ALA A 304 -16.07 -19.16 -10.52
C ALA A 304 -17.44 -18.50 -10.21
N GLU A 305 -17.44 -17.26 -9.77
CA GLU A 305 -18.66 -16.51 -9.50
C GLU A 305 -19.40 -16.14 -10.80
N ILE A 306 -18.70 -16.14 -11.94
CA ILE A 306 -19.28 -15.84 -13.26
C ILE A 306 -19.84 -17.12 -13.95
N GLY A 307 -19.69 -18.29 -13.34
CA GLY A 307 -20.26 -19.54 -13.83
C GLY A 307 -19.48 -20.23 -14.95
N ALA A 308 -18.26 -19.79 -15.25
CA ALA A 308 -17.43 -20.44 -16.26
C ALA A 308 -16.83 -21.75 -15.73
N LYS A 309 -17.23 -22.90 -16.29
CA LYS A 309 -16.56 -24.17 -15.99
C LYS A 309 -15.16 -24.18 -16.57
N SER A 310 -14.20 -24.74 -15.84
CA SER A 310 -12.79 -24.86 -16.20
C SER A 310 -12.51 -25.43 -17.60
N SER A 311 -13.44 -26.25 -18.13
CA SER A 311 -13.29 -26.88 -19.46
C SER A 311 -13.37 -25.94 -20.66
N ILE A 312 -13.83 -24.70 -20.45
CA ILE A 312 -13.94 -23.69 -21.52
C ILE A 312 -12.64 -22.89 -21.62
N LEU A 313 -12.06 -22.59 -20.49
CA LEU A 313 -10.77 -21.89 -20.41
C LEU A 313 -9.63 -22.72 -21.02
N THR A 314 -9.77 -24.05 -21.10
CA THR A 314 -8.76 -24.98 -21.68
C THR A 314 -8.66 -24.92 -23.20
N LYS A 315 -9.55 -24.26 -23.91
CA LYS A 315 -9.56 -24.23 -25.38
C LYS A 315 -8.93 -22.97 -26.00
N VAL A 316 -8.49 -22.03 -25.21
CA VAL A 316 -8.16 -20.69 -25.67
C VAL A 316 -6.72 -20.31 -25.37
N VAL A 317 -5.95 -19.95 -26.39
CA VAL A 317 -4.46 -19.94 -26.40
C VAL A 317 -3.85 -18.59 -26.85
N ASP A 318 -4.48 -17.45 -26.56
CA ASP A 318 -3.98 -16.15 -27.01
C ASP A 318 -3.77 -15.18 -25.82
N LEU A 319 -2.60 -14.51 -25.77
CA LEU A 319 -2.18 -13.61 -24.71
C LEU A 319 -3.09 -12.40 -24.55
N THR A 320 -3.51 -11.79 -25.66
CA THR A 320 -4.33 -10.58 -25.64
C THR A 320 -5.68 -10.85 -24.98
N GLY A 321 -6.26 -12.01 -25.30
CA GLY A 321 -7.49 -12.46 -24.66
C GLY A 321 -7.32 -12.81 -23.19
N LEU A 322 -6.17 -13.41 -22.77
CA LEU A 322 -5.89 -13.67 -21.36
C LEU A 322 -5.78 -12.38 -20.55
N LEU A 323 -5.09 -11.37 -21.05
CA LEU A 323 -4.97 -10.07 -20.40
C LEU A 323 -6.34 -9.39 -20.27
N SER A 324 -7.13 -9.41 -21.31
CA SER A 324 -8.50 -8.86 -21.31
C SER A 324 -9.41 -9.62 -20.33
N LEU A 325 -9.25 -10.94 -20.24
CA LEU A 325 -9.95 -11.80 -19.29
C LEU A 325 -9.60 -11.40 -17.85
N VAL A 326 -8.32 -11.30 -17.53
CA VAL A 326 -7.86 -10.96 -16.17
C VAL A 326 -8.30 -9.55 -15.80
N ASN A 327 -8.23 -8.59 -16.71
CA ASN A 327 -8.70 -7.21 -16.50
C ASN A 327 -10.19 -7.13 -16.16
N ALA A 328 -11.02 -8.04 -16.63
CA ALA A 328 -12.45 -8.05 -16.29
C ALA A 328 -12.72 -8.34 -14.80
N PHE A 329 -11.75 -8.93 -14.09
CA PHE A 329 -11.89 -9.30 -12.67
C PHE A 329 -11.15 -8.39 -11.70
N VAL A 330 -10.25 -7.55 -12.20
CA VAL A 330 -9.48 -6.62 -11.39
C VAL A 330 -10.31 -5.37 -11.13
N PRO A 331 -10.45 -4.91 -9.88
CA PRO A 331 -11.07 -3.62 -9.61
C PRO A 331 -10.17 -2.50 -10.09
N VAL A 332 -10.72 -1.62 -10.93
CA VAL A 332 -10.02 -0.45 -11.46
C VAL A 332 -10.71 0.82 -10.96
N ILE A 333 -9.94 1.70 -10.33
CA ILE A 333 -10.40 2.97 -9.81
C ILE A 333 -9.53 4.07 -10.43
N SER A 334 -10.14 4.93 -11.22
CA SER A 334 -9.45 6.02 -11.87
C SER A 334 -10.21 7.34 -11.71
N ASN A 335 -9.45 8.43 -11.53
CA ASN A 335 -10.01 9.76 -11.40
C ASN A 335 -11.14 9.86 -10.34
N ALA A 336 -10.98 9.17 -9.19
CA ALA A 336 -12.03 9.00 -8.19
C ALA A 336 -11.63 9.60 -6.82
N SER A 337 -11.19 10.86 -6.82
CA SER A 337 -10.70 11.55 -5.63
C SER A 337 -11.77 11.70 -4.54
N VAL A 338 -11.32 11.77 -3.29
CA VAL A 338 -12.14 11.97 -2.11
C VAL A 338 -11.89 13.36 -1.55
N ASN A 339 -12.93 14.20 -1.57
CA ASN A 339 -12.91 15.55 -1.05
C ASN A 339 -13.71 15.63 0.27
N SER A 340 -13.14 16.28 1.25
CA SER A 340 -13.67 16.39 2.59
C SER A 340 -14.42 17.69 2.83
N VAL A 341 -15.07 17.81 3.99
CA VAL A 341 -15.46 19.09 4.57
C VAL A 341 -14.21 19.94 4.88
N GLU A 342 -14.39 21.24 5.09
CA GLU A 342 -13.29 22.19 5.35
C GLU A 342 -12.29 21.73 6.42
N LYS A 343 -12.79 21.07 7.48
CA LYS A 343 -11.95 20.57 8.59
C LYS A 343 -11.22 19.26 8.29
N GLY A 344 -11.48 18.65 7.13
CA GLY A 344 -11.01 17.30 6.81
C GLY A 344 -11.90 16.19 7.41
N PHE A 345 -11.65 14.95 7.01
CA PHE A 345 -12.42 13.78 7.44
C PHE A 345 -11.58 12.79 8.26
N THR A 346 -12.28 11.86 8.90
CA THR A 346 -11.68 10.79 9.69
C THR A 346 -12.16 9.41 9.21
N VAL A 347 -11.28 8.41 9.35
CA VAL A 347 -11.56 7.00 9.05
C VAL A 347 -11.20 6.16 10.27
N THR A 348 -12.16 5.38 10.76
CA THR A 348 -11.97 4.59 11.99
C THR A 348 -12.50 3.18 11.82
N VAL A 349 -11.72 2.19 12.27
CA VAL A 349 -12.18 0.82 12.49
C VAL A 349 -12.45 0.64 13.99
N THR A 350 -13.66 0.22 14.33
CA THR A 350 -14.15 0.10 15.74
C THR A 350 -14.05 -1.32 16.28
N GLY A 351 -13.99 -2.34 15.42
CA GLY A 351 -13.97 -3.73 15.85
C GLY A 351 -12.63 -4.15 16.45
N THR A 352 -12.70 -4.77 17.61
CA THR A 352 -11.60 -5.52 18.20
C THR A 352 -11.78 -6.99 17.85
N LEU A 353 -10.78 -7.59 17.22
CA LEU A 353 -10.86 -9.00 16.85
C LEU A 353 -10.63 -9.87 18.09
N GLU A 354 -11.54 -10.79 18.35
CA GLU A 354 -11.28 -11.82 19.35
C GLU A 354 -10.09 -12.70 18.89
N LYS A 355 -9.26 -13.08 19.86
CA LYS A 355 -7.96 -13.74 19.70
C LYS A 355 -7.97 -15.08 18.94
N ASP A 356 -9.13 -15.63 18.60
CA ASP A 356 -9.30 -17.00 18.11
C ASP A 356 -9.65 -17.12 16.62
N SER A 357 -9.78 -16.03 15.87
CA SER A 357 -10.13 -16.13 14.45
C SER A 357 -8.88 -16.22 13.57
N THR A 358 -8.33 -17.40 13.44
CA THR A 358 -7.35 -17.75 12.38
C THR A 358 -7.89 -17.54 10.95
N LYS A 359 -9.19 -17.21 10.81
CA LYS A 359 -9.88 -17.00 9.54
C LYS A 359 -9.79 -15.55 9.03
N ASP A 360 -9.48 -14.59 9.88
CA ASP A 360 -9.59 -13.15 9.56
C ASP A 360 -8.27 -12.39 9.78
N ALA A 361 -7.15 -12.96 9.34
CA ALA A 361 -5.82 -12.33 9.46
C ALA A 361 -5.73 -10.92 8.85
N ASP A 362 -6.65 -10.57 7.95
CA ASP A 362 -6.63 -9.30 7.20
C ASP A 362 -7.56 -8.23 7.76
N THR A 363 -8.35 -8.52 8.77
CA THR A 363 -9.34 -7.59 9.34
C THR A 363 -8.71 -6.51 10.22
N GLY A 364 -9.45 -5.44 10.49
CA GLY A 364 -8.99 -4.33 11.31
C GLY A 364 -8.19 -3.27 10.54
N SER A 365 -8.54 -3.04 9.26
CA SER A 365 -7.78 -2.17 8.36
C SER A 365 -8.50 -0.85 8.07
N ALA A 366 -7.82 0.27 8.31
CA ALA A 366 -8.28 1.62 8.02
C ALA A 366 -7.35 2.33 7.04
N GLY A 367 -7.91 2.92 6.01
CA GLY A 367 -7.16 3.72 5.04
C GLY A 367 -7.90 5.00 4.66
N GLY A 368 -7.19 6.10 4.49
CA GLY A 368 -7.82 7.34 4.04
C GLY A 368 -8.58 7.18 2.72
N PHE A 369 -8.12 6.34 1.80
CA PHE A 369 -8.79 6.02 0.54
C PHE A 369 -9.42 4.61 0.56
N ILE A 370 -8.65 3.57 0.79
CA ILE A 370 -9.14 2.18 0.88
C ILE A 370 -8.69 1.55 2.20
N GLY A 371 -9.62 0.90 2.91
CA GLY A 371 -9.32 0.12 4.10
C GLY A 371 -8.42 -1.06 3.75
N CYS A 372 -8.91 -1.98 2.92
CA CYS A 372 -8.15 -3.13 2.43
C CYS A 372 -8.33 -3.30 0.90
N GLY A 373 -7.21 -3.38 0.18
CA GLY A 373 -7.17 -3.55 -1.28
C GLY A 373 -6.43 -4.81 -1.69
N THR A 374 -7.06 -5.66 -2.54
CA THR A 374 -6.43 -6.88 -3.04
C THR A 374 -6.56 -6.97 -4.56
N GLY A 375 -5.43 -6.94 -5.28
CA GLY A 375 -5.41 -6.92 -6.74
C GLY A 375 -6.05 -5.65 -7.31
N VAL A 376 -5.93 -4.50 -6.66
CA VAL A 376 -6.56 -3.25 -7.05
C VAL A 376 -5.64 -2.38 -7.91
N GLN A 377 -6.19 -1.77 -8.94
CA GLN A 377 -5.49 -0.77 -9.75
C GLN A 377 -6.10 0.62 -9.52
N ILE A 378 -5.30 1.54 -9.00
CA ILE A 378 -5.72 2.89 -8.67
C ILE A 378 -4.86 3.89 -9.43
N SER A 379 -5.49 4.89 -10.04
CA SER A 379 -4.78 5.97 -10.71
C SER A 379 -5.48 7.31 -10.54
N ASN A 380 -4.69 8.38 -10.46
CA ASN A 380 -5.19 9.77 -10.42
C ASN A 380 -6.30 10.01 -9.39
N SER A 381 -6.20 9.41 -8.21
CA SER A 381 -7.25 9.42 -7.19
C SER A 381 -6.70 9.91 -5.85
N ASP A 382 -6.90 11.20 -5.55
CA ASP A 382 -6.33 11.85 -4.38
C ASP A 382 -7.29 11.88 -3.18
N ILE A 383 -6.71 12.09 -2.02
CA ILE A 383 -7.40 12.58 -0.83
C ILE A 383 -7.04 14.03 -0.63
N ASP A 384 -8.03 14.91 -0.60
CA ASP A 384 -7.79 16.35 -0.46
C ASP A 384 -7.35 16.76 0.93
N LYS A 385 -7.95 16.16 1.98
CA LYS A 385 -7.66 16.58 3.35
C LYS A 385 -8.07 15.57 4.41
N LEU A 386 -7.11 14.85 4.98
CA LEU A 386 -7.30 14.17 6.25
C LEU A 386 -7.35 15.20 7.40
N ARG A 387 -8.23 14.95 8.37
CA ARG A 387 -8.51 15.90 9.45
C ARG A 387 -7.28 16.19 10.31
N HIS A 388 -7.10 17.45 10.68
CA HIS A 388 -6.16 17.78 11.75
C HIS A 388 -6.65 17.18 13.07
N THR A 389 -5.82 16.38 13.68
CA THR A 389 -6.12 15.69 14.94
C THR A 389 -5.00 15.94 15.96
N ARG A 390 -5.36 15.95 17.23
CA ARG A 390 -4.40 16.20 18.31
C ARG A 390 -3.98 14.88 18.93
N VAL A 391 -2.69 14.66 19.01
CA VAL A 391 -2.10 13.60 19.83
C VAL A 391 -1.47 14.27 21.05
N SER A 392 -1.84 13.85 22.25
CA SER A 392 -1.17 14.28 23.47
C SER A 392 0.28 13.81 23.41
N GLU A 393 1.22 14.75 23.26
CA GLU A 393 2.63 14.40 23.33
C GLU A 393 2.91 13.81 24.73
N PRO A 394 3.58 12.67 24.83
CA PRO A 394 4.01 12.15 26.12
C PRO A 394 4.98 13.17 26.74
N LYS A 395 4.71 13.57 27.98
CA LYS A 395 5.50 14.58 28.69
C LYS A 395 6.96 14.19 28.86
N ASN A 396 7.27 12.88 28.75
CA ASN A 396 8.62 12.32 28.72
C ASN A 396 8.66 11.11 27.79
N LEU A 397 9.77 10.92 27.07
CA LEU A 397 10.09 9.71 26.31
C LEU A 397 10.26 8.46 27.23
N GLN A 398 10.17 8.64 28.52
CA GLN A 398 10.31 7.64 29.59
C GLN A 398 9.12 7.72 30.53
N GLN A 399 7.93 7.29 30.10
CA GLN A 399 6.86 7.06 31.07
C GLN A 399 7.04 5.65 31.64
N GLU A 400 7.48 5.60 32.87
CA GLU A 400 7.82 4.37 33.62
C GLU A 400 6.58 3.59 34.12
N ASP A 401 5.36 4.11 33.96
CA ASP A 401 4.18 3.61 34.66
C ASP A 401 3.24 2.70 33.87
N GLY A 402 3.61 2.28 32.65
CA GLY A 402 2.77 1.42 31.82
C GLY A 402 1.40 2.03 31.43
N SER A 403 1.14 3.29 31.78
CA SER A 403 -0.06 3.98 31.35
C SER A 403 -0.01 4.15 29.84
N SER A 404 -1.13 3.80 29.20
CA SER A 404 -1.26 3.75 27.75
C SER A 404 -0.62 5.00 27.12
N TYR A 405 0.33 4.76 26.25
CA TYR A 405 1.02 5.76 25.43
C TYR A 405 0.05 6.57 24.55
N TYR A 406 -1.15 6.08 24.44
CA TYR A 406 -2.30 6.66 23.75
C TYR A 406 -3.07 7.47 24.80
N GLY A 407 -2.69 8.74 24.95
CA GLY A 407 -3.33 9.62 25.96
C GLY A 407 -4.85 9.60 25.81
N THR A 408 -5.55 9.49 26.90
CA THR A 408 -7.00 9.72 26.94
C THR A 408 -7.30 11.08 26.35
N GLY A 409 -8.04 11.12 25.20
CA GLY A 409 -8.35 12.34 24.46
C GLY A 409 -7.50 12.59 23.21
N SER A 410 -6.63 11.64 22.80
CA SER A 410 -5.99 11.68 21.49
C SER A 410 -7.00 11.32 20.40
N GLU A 411 -7.04 12.11 19.34
CA GLU A 411 -7.85 11.88 18.15
C GLU A 411 -6.93 11.51 16.99
N TYR A 412 -7.38 10.60 16.12
CA TYR A 412 -6.63 10.18 14.95
C TYR A 412 -7.46 10.40 13.69
N ALA A 413 -6.82 10.83 12.63
CA ALA A 413 -7.47 10.97 11.33
C ALA A 413 -7.76 9.60 10.71
N VAL A 414 -6.79 8.66 10.87
CA VAL A 414 -6.97 7.27 10.46
C VAL A 414 -6.63 6.38 11.64
N SER A 415 -7.56 5.54 12.05
CA SER A 415 -7.38 4.59 13.16
C SER A 415 -7.82 3.20 12.74
N GLY A 416 -6.85 2.28 12.66
CA GLY A 416 -7.06 0.86 12.41
C GLY A 416 -6.69 0.01 13.62
N TYR A 417 -7.15 -1.23 13.64
CA TYR A 417 -6.74 -2.18 14.66
C TYR A 417 -5.38 -2.80 14.31
N ARG A 418 -5.26 -3.46 13.13
CA ARG A 418 -4.00 -4.04 12.66
C ARG A 418 -3.26 -3.18 11.65
N TYR A 419 -3.99 -2.57 10.73
CA TYR A 419 -3.40 -1.81 9.64
C TYR A 419 -4.00 -0.42 9.58
N ALA A 420 -3.15 0.59 9.49
CA ALA A 420 -3.59 1.96 9.31
C ALA A 420 -2.67 2.69 8.33
N GLY A 421 -3.24 3.32 7.32
CA GLY A 421 -2.50 4.09 6.33
C GLY A 421 -3.21 5.38 5.95
N GLY A 422 -2.45 6.46 5.76
CA GLY A 422 -3.03 7.73 5.30
C GLY A 422 -3.80 7.59 3.99
N TYR A 423 -3.36 6.68 3.09
CA TYR A 423 -4.04 6.36 1.85
C TYR A 423 -4.68 4.97 1.89
N ILE A 424 -3.89 3.92 2.16
CA ILE A 424 -4.38 2.54 2.19
C ILE A 424 -3.93 1.82 3.47
N GLY A 425 -4.87 1.17 4.16
CA GLY A 425 -4.55 0.43 5.38
C GLY A 425 -3.69 -0.80 5.07
N LYS A 426 -4.19 -1.68 4.22
CA LYS A 426 -3.50 -2.85 3.71
C LYS A 426 -3.68 -2.97 2.20
N ALA A 427 -2.61 -3.24 1.47
CA ALA A 427 -2.66 -3.58 0.06
C ALA A 427 -1.93 -4.88 -0.21
N ALA A 428 -2.55 -5.77 -0.99
CA ALA A 428 -2.00 -7.06 -1.37
C ALA A 428 -2.22 -7.34 -2.85
N MET A 429 -1.41 -8.22 -3.43
CA MET A 429 -1.68 -8.77 -4.76
C MET A 429 -3.02 -9.52 -4.79
N GLY A 430 -3.67 -9.53 -5.94
CA GLY A 430 -4.81 -10.40 -6.19
C GLY A 430 -4.39 -11.86 -6.33
N SER A 431 -5.31 -12.78 -5.98
CA SER A 431 -5.09 -14.21 -6.17
C SER A 431 -5.54 -14.66 -7.55
N THR A 432 -4.69 -15.36 -8.29
CA THR A 432 -5.10 -15.99 -9.56
C THR A 432 -6.04 -17.19 -9.34
N ALA A 433 -6.05 -17.78 -8.14
CA ALA A 433 -7.04 -18.79 -7.76
C ALA A 433 -8.46 -18.20 -7.73
N ALA A 434 -8.60 -16.93 -7.35
CA ALA A 434 -9.85 -16.20 -7.46
C ALA A 434 -10.27 -16.01 -8.93
N ILE A 435 -9.33 -15.93 -9.88
CA ILE A 435 -9.59 -15.73 -11.31
C ILE A 435 -9.94 -17.03 -12.04
N GLY A 436 -9.92 -18.21 -11.42
CA GLY A 436 -10.33 -19.46 -12.07
C GLY A 436 -9.41 -20.65 -11.85
N GLY A 437 -8.45 -20.51 -10.99
CA GLY A 437 -7.58 -21.60 -10.58
C GLY A 437 -6.53 -22.03 -11.62
N ALA A 438 -5.87 -23.13 -11.33
CA ALA A 438 -4.78 -23.72 -12.09
C ALA A 438 -5.06 -23.91 -13.57
N SER A 439 -6.31 -24.16 -13.93
CA SER A 439 -6.70 -24.51 -15.31
C SER A 439 -6.55 -23.36 -16.33
N VAL A 440 -6.59 -22.10 -15.90
CA VAL A 440 -6.36 -20.95 -16.80
C VAL A 440 -4.87 -20.81 -17.10
N LEU A 441 -4.04 -21.01 -16.10
CA LEU A 441 -2.58 -20.88 -16.21
C LEU A 441 -1.92 -22.09 -16.88
N ASP A 442 -2.53 -23.26 -16.83
CA ASP A 442 -2.06 -24.49 -17.49
C ASP A 442 -1.88 -24.33 -19.01
N HIS A 443 -2.53 -23.34 -19.61
CA HIS A 443 -2.51 -23.07 -21.04
C HIS A 443 -1.68 -21.83 -21.41
N VAL A 444 -1.02 -21.17 -20.44
CA VAL A 444 -0.09 -20.08 -20.69
C VAL A 444 1.21 -20.63 -21.28
N LEU A 445 1.33 -20.59 -22.60
CA LEU A 445 2.42 -21.23 -23.35
C LEU A 445 3.77 -20.50 -23.31
N SER A 446 3.86 -19.32 -22.64
CA SER A 446 5.13 -18.61 -22.51
C SER A 446 5.25 -17.86 -21.19
N ALA A 447 6.47 -17.69 -20.72
CA ALA A 447 6.74 -16.94 -19.51
C ALA A 447 6.45 -15.44 -19.63
N THR A 448 6.52 -14.86 -20.82
CA THR A 448 6.12 -13.46 -21.10
C THR A 448 4.63 -13.29 -20.88
N ASN A 449 3.82 -14.24 -21.28
CA ASN A 449 2.38 -14.23 -21.07
C ASN A 449 2.03 -14.35 -19.58
N LEU A 450 2.75 -15.20 -18.85
CA LEU A 450 2.58 -15.34 -17.39
C LEU A 450 2.92 -14.03 -16.67
N LEU A 451 4.06 -13.41 -17.00
CA LEU A 451 4.44 -12.14 -16.42
C LEU A 451 3.37 -11.05 -16.66
N SER A 452 2.85 -10.97 -17.86
CA SER A 452 1.79 -10.03 -18.20
C SER A 452 0.51 -10.30 -17.40
N ALA A 453 0.10 -11.57 -17.24
CA ALA A 453 -1.06 -11.94 -16.43
C ALA A 453 -0.84 -11.62 -14.93
N LEU A 454 0.35 -11.84 -14.40
CA LEU A 454 0.71 -11.51 -13.03
C LEU A 454 0.74 -10.00 -12.79
N THR A 455 1.18 -9.22 -13.77
CA THR A 455 1.18 -7.75 -13.68
C THR A 455 -0.25 -7.20 -13.57
N VAL A 456 -1.22 -7.83 -14.21
CA VAL A 456 -2.63 -7.41 -14.12
C VAL A 456 -3.23 -7.70 -12.74
N VAL A 457 -2.85 -8.80 -12.07
CA VAL A 457 -3.33 -9.09 -10.70
C VAL A 457 -2.50 -8.40 -9.61
N ALA A 458 -1.40 -7.74 -9.97
CA ALA A 458 -0.65 -6.92 -9.04
C ALA A 458 -1.50 -5.71 -8.61
N SER A 459 -1.47 -5.38 -7.33
CA SER A 459 -1.97 -4.07 -6.89
C SER A 459 -1.03 -2.99 -7.36
N ILE A 460 -1.57 -1.99 -8.07
CA ILE A 460 -0.82 -0.86 -8.62
C ILE A 460 -1.49 0.43 -8.17
N ILE A 461 -0.71 1.35 -7.62
CA ILE A 461 -1.17 2.68 -7.24
C ILE A 461 -0.27 3.70 -7.93
N ASP A 462 -0.84 4.55 -8.77
CA ASP A 462 -0.10 5.55 -9.53
C ASP A 462 -0.73 6.94 -9.42
N SER A 463 0.11 7.96 -9.27
CA SER A 463 -0.28 9.37 -9.32
C SER A 463 -1.44 9.72 -8.36
N SER A 464 -1.42 9.12 -7.16
CA SER A 464 -2.50 9.21 -6.18
C SER A 464 -1.95 9.67 -4.83
N ASP A 465 -2.19 10.92 -4.49
CA ASP A 465 -1.62 11.59 -3.32
C ASP A 465 -2.59 11.61 -2.12
N VAL A 466 -2.03 11.66 -0.92
CA VAL A 466 -2.79 11.96 0.30
C VAL A 466 -2.33 13.27 0.91
N TYR A 467 -3.27 14.17 1.13
CA TYR A 467 -3.02 15.43 1.81
C TYR A 467 -3.66 15.40 3.20
N GLY A 468 -2.91 15.83 4.19
CA GLY A 468 -3.44 16.16 5.51
C GLY A 468 -3.79 17.64 5.63
N ALA A 469 -4.65 17.97 6.56
CA ALA A 469 -4.87 19.36 6.97
C ALA A 469 -3.53 20.01 7.37
N ILE A 470 -3.45 21.33 7.24
CA ILE A 470 -2.20 22.09 7.48
C ILE A 470 -1.63 21.85 8.89
N GLY A 471 -2.48 21.59 9.88
CA GLY A 471 -2.09 21.23 11.25
C GLY A 471 -1.51 19.82 11.41
N GLY A 472 -1.57 19.03 10.38
CA GLY A 472 -1.12 17.63 10.36
C GLY A 472 -2.21 16.61 10.67
N PHE A 473 -2.10 15.44 10.09
CA PHE A 473 -2.95 14.29 10.43
C PHE A 473 -2.15 13.25 11.21
N ASN A 474 -2.88 12.42 11.96
CA ASN A 474 -2.28 11.35 12.74
C ASN A 474 -2.84 10.00 12.31
N VAL A 475 -1.99 8.98 12.28
CA VAL A 475 -2.33 7.59 11.96
C VAL A 475 -2.02 6.69 13.14
N LEU A 476 -2.94 5.79 13.48
CA LEU A 476 -2.79 4.84 14.57
C LEU A 476 -3.18 3.42 14.14
N ALA A 477 -2.30 2.45 14.41
CA ALA A 477 -2.60 1.03 14.38
C ALA A 477 -2.41 0.44 15.78
N THR A 478 -3.53 0.01 16.40
CA THR A 478 -3.56 -0.24 17.87
C THR A 478 -3.23 -1.65 18.30
N ASP A 479 -3.51 -2.68 17.53
CA ASP A 479 -3.54 -4.10 17.94
C ASP A 479 -3.04 -4.37 19.39
N GLY A 480 -3.97 -4.27 20.35
CA GLY A 480 -3.64 -4.21 21.77
C GLY A 480 -3.06 -5.49 22.37
N ASP A 481 -3.35 -6.66 21.79
CA ASP A 481 -3.00 -7.95 22.39
C ASP A 481 -1.87 -8.69 21.69
N GLY A 482 -1.51 -8.31 20.47
CA GLY A 482 -0.58 -9.06 19.65
C GLY A 482 0.68 -8.31 19.22
N ASP A 483 0.80 -7.01 19.50
CA ASP A 483 1.88 -6.15 18.99
C ASP A 483 2.03 -6.21 17.44
N THR A 484 0.91 -6.38 16.71
CA THR A 484 0.91 -6.54 15.24
C THR A 484 0.42 -5.30 14.49
N GLY A 485 0.21 -4.17 15.16
CA GLY A 485 -0.24 -2.92 14.54
C GLY A 485 0.79 -2.30 13.61
N LYS A 486 0.48 -2.18 12.31
CA LYS A 486 1.34 -1.62 11.26
C LYS A 486 0.77 -0.29 10.78
N ALA A 487 1.53 0.80 10.91
CA ALA A 487 1.08 2.14 10.58
C ALA A 487 1.97 2.84 9.55
N GLY A 488 1.39 3.54 8.60
CA GLY A 488 2.13 4.33 7.63
C GLY A 488 1.44 5.64 7.26
N GLY A 489 2.22 6.67 6.94
CA GLY A 489 1.68 7.95 6.47
C GLY A 489 0.95 7.81 5.12
N TYR A 490 1.32 6.81 4.32
CA TYR A 490 0.65 6.43 3.09
C TYR A 490 0.01 5.04 3.21
N ALA A 491 0.79 4.00 3.54
CA ALA A 491 0.32 2.63 3.60
C ALA A 491 0.72 1.95 4.92
N GLY A 492 -0.21 1.22 5.56
CA GLY A 492 0.07 0.40 6.73
C GLY A 492 0.92 -0.82 6.35
N GLU A 493 0.45 -1.63 5.40
CA GLU A 493 1.15 -2.81 4.89
C GLU A 493 1.01 -2.96 3.37
N LEU A 494 2.12 -3.33 2.73
CA LEU A 494 2.21 -3.62 1.29
C LEU A 494 2.74 -5.04 1.07
N LEU A 495 1.93 -5.90 0.43
CA LEU A 495 2.28 -7.27 0.07
C LEU A 495 2.37 -7.42 -1.45
N GLY A 496 3.58 -7.29 -2.01
CA GLY A 496 3.80 -7.39 -3.46
C GLY A 496 3.14 -6.26 -4.28
N VAL A 497 3.03 -5.07 -3.73
CA VAL A 497 2.33 -3.92 -4.32
C VAL A 497 3.31 -2.97 -5.00
N GLN A 498 2.91 -2.38 -6.11
CA GLN A 498 3.68 -1.38 -6.83
C GLN A 498 3.06 0.00 -6.65
N ILE A 499 3.83 0.93 -6.13
CA ILE A 499 3.43 2.34 -5.95
C ILE A 499 4.39 3.23 -6.71
N GLN A 500 3.85 4.20 -7.46
CA GLN A 500 4.67 5.19 -8.14
C GLN A 500 4.00 6.58 -8.14
N ASN A 501 4.83 7.62 -8.12
CA ASN A 501 4.38 9.02 -8.21
C ASN A 501 3.27 9.39 -7.22
N SER A 502 3.25 8.77 -6.03
CA SER A 502 2.16 8.86 -5.06
C SER A 502 2.72 9.29 -3.71
N ASN A 503 2.26 10.40 -3.18
CA ASN A 503 2.91 11.09 -2.08
C ASN A 503 2.01 11.21 -0.85
N SER A 504 2.64 11.44 0.31
CA SER A 504 1.94 11.71 1.57
C SER A 504 2.38 13.06 2.14
N TYR A 505 1.43 13.96 2.36
CA TYR A 505 1.70 15.33 2.78
C TYR A 505 1.04 15.70 4.11
N ASN A 506 1.81 16.37 4.96
CA ASN A 506 1.38 16.97 6.22
C ASN A 506 1.00 15.96 7.32
N PHE A 507 1.69 14.83 7.45
CA PHE A 507 1.50 14.03 8.66
C PHE A 507 2.14 14.70 9.88
N ALA A 508 1.59 14.45 11.08
CA ALA A 508 2.15 14.90 12.35
C ALA A 508 2.67 13.72 13.18
N HIS A 509 1.87 12.67 13.38
CA HIS A 509 2.27 11.47 14.12
C HIS A 509 1.82 10.20 13.40
N ILE A 510 2.75 9.24 13.26
CA ILE A 510 2.46 7.88 12.79
C ILE A 510 2.82 6.92 13.92
N ILE A 511 1.85 6.13 14.37
CA ILE A 511 1.99 5.28 15.55
C ILE A 511 1.56 3.86 15.23
N GLY A 512 2.47 2.91 15.38
CA GLY A 512 2.24 1.48 15.23
C GLY A 512 2.75 0.68 16.43
N ARG A 513 2.41 -0.59 16.51
CA ARG A 513 2.94 -1.53 17.48
C ARG A 513 4.11 -2.33 16.89
N GLU A 514 3.85 -3.09 15.84
CA GLU A 514 4.87 -3.87 15.14
C GLU A 514 5.80 -2.96 14.34
N SER A 515 5.22 -2.10 13.50
CA SER A 515 5.99 -1.21 12.65
C SER A 515 5.31 0.14 12.43
N ALA A 516 6.12 1.17 12.22
CA ALA A 516 5.65 2.49 11.84
C ALA A 516 6.62 3.14 10.84
N GLY A 517 6.08 3.71 9.77
CA GLY A 517 6.85 4.45 8.78
C GLY A 517 6.17 5.75 8.37
N GLY A 518 6.96 6.79 8.13
CA GLY A 518 6.42 8.07 7.64
C GLY A 518 5.67 7.90 6.30
N TYR A 519 6.07 6.92 5.47
CA TYR A 519 5.38 6.53 4.26
C TYR A 519 4.71 5.15 4.42
N VAL A 520 5.46 4.11 4.74
CA VAL A 520 4.97 2.73 4.82
C VAL A 520 5.37 2.06 6.15
N GLY A 521 4.41 1.42 6.82
CA GLY A 521 4.67 0.64 8.03
C GLY A 521 5.52 -0.58 7.70
N THR A 522 5.04 -1.45 6.82
CA THR A 522 5.73 -2.68 6.39
C THR A 522 5.61 -2.91 4.89
N MET A 523 6.72 -3.33 4.26
CA MET A 523 6.78 -3.81 2.88
C MET A 523 7.25 -5.26 2.88
N GLU A 524 6.46 -6.17 2.30
CA GLU A 524 6.79 -7.60 2.19
C GLU A 524 6.46 -8.13 0.79
N PRO A 525 7.17 -9.14 0.28
CA PRO A 525 6.77 -9.80 -0.95
C PRO A 525 5.38 -10.42 -0.84
N GLY A 526 4.63 -10.36 -1.92
CA GLY A 526 3.38 -11.10 -2.03
C GLY A 526 3.64 -12.61 -2.10
N SER A 527 2.64 -13.42 -1.71
CA SER A 527 2.76 -14.86 -1.76
C SER A 527 2.48 -15.39 -3.17
N ALA A 528 3.44 -16.05 -3.79
CA ALA A 528 3.22 -16.75 -5.05
C ALA A 528 2.23 -17.92 -4.89
N ALA A 529 2.09 -18.50 -3.70
CA ALA A 529 1.11 -19.55 -3.44
C ALA A 529 -0.33 -19.04 -3.57
N ASP A 530 -0.58 -17.77 -3.20
CA ASP A 530 -1.89 -17.15 -3.35
C ASP A 530 -2.20 -16.87 -4.82
N VAL A 531 -1.16 -16.62 -5.63
CA VAL A 531 -1.32 -16.34 -7.05
C VAL A 531 -1.29 -17.65 -7.87
N VAL A 532 -0.59 -18.69 -7.43
CA VAL A 532 -0.22 -19.81 -8.30
C VAL A 532 -0.45 -21.17 -7.65
N ASN A 533 -1.62 -21.44 -7.12
CA ASN A 533 -2.02 -22.84 -6.82
C ASN A 533 -2.06 -23.75 -8.06
N GLY A 534 -1.56 -23.30 -9.19
CA GLY A 534 -1.54 -24.00 -10.47
C GLY A 534 -0.22 -23.98 -11.27
N LEU A 535 0.85 -23.31 -10.79
CA LEU A 535 2.13 -23.28 -11.54
C LEU A 535 2.84 -24.63 -11.69
N SER A 536 2.38 -25.69 -11.03
CA SER A 536 2.88 -27.07 -11.25
C SER A 536 2.75 -27.54 -12.71
N ALA A 537 1.86 -26.92 -13.49
CA ALA A 537 1.66 -27.22 -14.90
C ALA A 537 2.62 -26.51 -15.86
N LEU A 538 3.37 -25.51 -15.42
CA LEU A 538 4.32 -24.75 -16.25
C LEU A 538 5.68 -25.46 -16.46
N GLY A 539 5.73 -26.77 -16.15
CA GLY A 539 6.95 -27.60 -16.24
C GLY A 539 7.78 -27.35 -17.49
N GLY A 540 8.91 -26.69 -17.31
CA GLY A 540 9.99 -26.63 -18.32
C GLY A 540 9.95 -25.48 -19.32
N LEU A 541 9.06 -24.50 -19.20
CA LEU A 541 8.84 -23.44 -20.19
C LEU A 541 9.43 -22.05 -19.85
N ILE A 542 9.98 -21.87 -18.64
CA ILE A 542 10.40 -20.55 -18.17
C ILE A 542 11.92 -20.37 -18.30
N SER A 543 12.37 -19.37 -19.08
CA SER A 543 13.77 -18.93 -19.10
C SER A 543 14.13 -18.15 -17.83
N ALA A 544 15.42 -18.06 -17.49
CA ALA A 544 15.90 -17.34 -16.29
C ALA A 544 15.47 -15.86 -16.27
N ASP A 545 15.49 -15.17 -17.39
CA ASP A 545 15.10 -13.76 -17.49
C ASP A 545 13.62 -13.55 -17.25
N ASN A 546 12.78 -14.45 -17.75
CA ASN A 546 11.35 -14.41 -17.54
C ASN A 546 10.97 -14.75 -16.10
N LEU A 547 11.72 -15.66 -15.45
CA LEU A 547 11.54 -15.97 -14.03
C LEU A 547 11.82 -14.75 -13.13
N LEU A 548 12.88 -14.00 -13.43
CA LEU A 548 13.17 -12.78 -12.71
C LEU A 548 12.00 -11.78 -12.82
N GLY A 549 11.44 -11.60 -14.01
CA GLY A 549 10.26 -10.76 -14.22
C GLY A 549 9.05 -11.23 -13.39
N VAL A 550 8.79 -12.54 -13.39
CA VAL A 550 7.72 -13.15 -12.58
C VAL A 550 7.94 -12.86 -11.10
N LEU A 551 9.14 -13.07 -10.58
CA LEU A 551 9.44 -12.81 -9.17
C LEU A 551 9.38 -11.33 -8.80
N GLN A 552 9.79 -10.44 -9.71
CA GLN A 552 9.67 -9.00 -9.51
C GLN A 552 8.21 -8.53 -9.39
N ALA A 553 7.26 -9.24 -10.01
CA ALA A 553 5.85 -8.94 -9.84
C ALA A 553 5.35 -9.17 -8.40
N PHE A 554 6.04 -10.02 -7.62
CA PHE A 554 5.69 -10.30 -6.21
C PHE A 554 6.42 -9.39 -5.22
N VAL A 555 7.39 -8.62 -5.66
CA VAL A 555 8.18 -7.74 -4.79
C VAL A 555 7.50 -6.38 -4.67
N PRO A 556 7.32 -5.85 -3.46
CA PRO A 556 6.80 -4.50 -3.31
C PRO A 556 7.81 -3.48 -3.83
N VAL A 557 7.33 -2.55 -4.65
CA VAL A 557 8.18 -1.52 -5.26
C VAL A 557 7.56 -0.15 -5.04
N ILE A 558 8.34 0.78 -4.51
CA ILE A 558 7.96 2.19 -4.39
C ILE A 558 8.90 3.03 -5.26
N LYS A 559 8.33 3.83 -6.16
CA LYS A 559 9.10 4.72 -7.05
C LYS A 559 8.60 6.16 -6.96
N ASN A 560 9.54 7.10 -6.94
CA ASN A 560 9.24 8.54 -7.07
C ASN A 560 8.13 9.02 -6.13
N SER A 561 8.13 8.54 -4.90
CA SER A 561 7.06 8.79 -3.94
C SER A 561 7.66 9.31 -2.65
N GLU A 562 7.24 10.48 -2.19
CA GLU A 562 7.77 11.13 -1.00
C GLU A 562 6.78 11.14 0.16
N THR A 563 7.30 11.31 1.35
CA THR A 563 6.49 11.61 2.53
C THR A 563 6.98 12.89 3.17
N THR A 564 6.05 13.75 3.53
CA THR A 564 6.34 15.06 4.08
C THR A 564 5.50 15.29 5.32
N SER A 565 6.13 15.62 6.43
CA SER A 565 5.42 16.01 7.64
C SER A 565 5.13 17.51 7.71
N ILE A 566 4.47 17.92 8.77
CA ILE A 566 4.25 19.36 9.07
C ILE A 566 5.60 20.11 9.18
N PRO A 567 5.61 21.44 8.95
CA PRO A 567 6.85 22.24 8.92
C PRO A 567 7.74 22.10 10.17
N CYS A 568 7.17 22.07 11.37
CA CYS A 568 7.93 21.89 12.62
C CYS A 568 8.38 20.44 12.88
N GLY A 569 8.10 19.52 11.99
CA GLY A 569 8.57 18.13 12.01
C GLY A 569 7.58 17.14 12.59
N GLY A 570 7.45 15.99 11.90
CA GLY A 570 6.62 14.87 12.32
C GLY A 570 7.37 13.85 13.18
N ALA A 571 6.59 13.03 13.88
CA ALA A 571 7.09 11.94 14.71
C ALA A 571 6.58 10.58 14.20
N VAL A 572 7.49 9.60 14.15
CA VAL A 572 7.18 8.21 13.82
C VAL A 572 7.53 7.32 15.00
N ARG A 573 6.60 6.48 15.42
CA ARG A 573 6.77 5.66 16.61
C ARG A 573 6.25 4.24 16.41
N ALA A 574 7.08 3.25 16.73
CA ALA A 574 6.68 1.86 16.83
C ALA A 574 7.01 1.33 18.23
N GLN A 575 5.97 0.87 18.94
CA GLN A 575 6.12 0.47 20.35
C GLN A 575 5.48 -0.89 20.60
N ALA A 576 6.29 -1.94 20.53
CA ALA A 576 5.91 -3.28 20.94
C ALA A 576 6.03 -3.43 22.46
N GLU A 577 5.06 -4.12 23.07
CA GLU A 577 5.05 -4.39 24.53
C GLU A 577 5.56 -5.79 24.87
N SER A 578 5.44 -6.76 23.92
CA SER A 578 5.83 -8.14 24.17
C SER A 578 7.31 -8.42 23.90
N ASP A 579 7.88 -9.32 24.70
CA ASP A 579 9.28 -9.75 24.60
C ASP A 579 9.53 -10.86 23.56
N ASP A 580 8.47 -11.34 22.92
CA ASP A 580 8.53 -12.64 22.19
C ASP A 580 9.03 -12.52 20.75
N SER A 581 9.21 -11.32 20.19
CA SER A 581 9.70 -11.16 18.83
C SER A 581 10.69 -10.00 18.69
N ILE A 582 11.85 -10.29 18.09
CA ILE A 582 12.89 -9.29 17.73
C ILE A 582 12.53 -8.46 16.49
N TYR A 583 11.38 -8.74 15.85
CA TYR A 583 10.94 -8.06 14.63
C TYR A 583 9.70 -7.21 14.89
N ARG A 584 9.55 -6.64 16.07
CA ARG A 584 8.48 -5.73 16.46
C ARG A 584 9.04 -4.45 17.05
N GLY A 585 8.26 -3.38 16.96
CA GLY A 585 8.72 -2.06 17.39
C GLY A 585 9.73 -1.44 16.43
N LEU A 586 9.47 -1.52 15.12
CA LEU A 586 10.33 -1.11 14.03
C LEU A 586 9.89 0.24 13.50
N ALA A 587 10.71 1.28 13.67
CA ALA A 587 10.34 2.64 13.25
C ALA A 587 11.30 3.21 12.21
N GLY A 588 10.75 3.81 11.14
CA GLY A 588 11.52 4.52 10.14
C GLY A 588 10.84 5.81 9.70
N GLY A 589 11.63 6.85 9.43
CA GLY A 589 11.08 8.11 8.91
C GLY A 589 10.37 7.94 7.57
N TYR A 590 10.72 6.90 6.80
CA TYR A 590 10.05 6.48 5.57
C TYR A 590 9.42 5.09 5.70
N ALA A 591 10.21 4.06 5.97
CA ALA A 591 9.74 2.67 6.08
C ALA A 591 10.05 2.10 7.48
N GLY A 592 9.04 1.56 8.16
CA GLY A 592 9.24 0.86 9.44
C GLY A 592 10.00 -0.45 9.23
N TYR A 593 9.52 -1.28 8.31
CA TYR A 593 10.12 -2.55 7.94
C TYR A 593 10.16 -2.72 6.42
N ASN A 594 11.36 -2.86 5.86
CA ASN A 594 11.59 -3.20 4.47
C ASN A 594 12.08 -4.66 4.36
N TYR A 595 11.17 -5.59 4.12
CA TYR A 595 11.42 -7.00 3.96
C TYR A 595 11.41 -7.39 2.49
N GLY A 596 12.58 -7.31 1.84
CA GLY A 596 12.75 -7.64 0.42
C GLY A 596 12.19 -6.60 -0.57
N GLY A 597 11.72 -5.45 -0.09
CA GLY A 597 11.13 -4.40 -0.92
C GLY A 597 12.17 -3.52 -1.60
N GLN A 598 11.73 -2.83 -2.66
CA GLN A 598 12.58 -1.95 -3.47
C GLN A 598 12.05 -0.51 -3.43
N ILE A 599 12.89 0.43 -3.05
CA ILE A 599 12.57 1.86 -2.98
C ILE A 599 13.53 2.63 -3.88
N TRP A 600 13.01 3.28 -4.91
CA TRP A 600 13.81 3.93 -5.96
C TRP A 600 13.38 5.38 -6.19
N GLY A 601 14.22 6.32 -5.80
CA GLY A 601 14.13 7.72 -6.18
C GLY A 601 14.73 7.98 -7.58
N ASN A 602 14.29 9.04 -8.24
CA ASN A 602 14.62 9.29 -9.65
C ASN A 602 16.01 9.84 -9.89
N ASN A 603 16.56 10.68 -9.02
CA ASN A 603 17.85 11.29 -9.30
C ASN A 603 18.56 11.84 -8.08
N THR A 604 19.87 11.75 -8.12
CA THR A 604 20.81 12.16 -7.08
C THR A 604 21.49 13.49 -7.31
N ASP A 605 21.51 13.96 -8.55
CA ASP A 605 22.36 15.08 -8.94
C ASP A 605 21.85 16.45 -8.47
N ASN A 606 20.64 16.52 -7.94
CA ASN A 606 20.01 17.77 -7.54
C ASN A 606 20.19 18.15 -6.07
N TRP A 607 20.80 17.27 -5.27
CA TRP A 607 21.12 17.61 -3.90
C TRP A 607 22.52 18.24 -3.81
N LYS A 608 22.60 19.53 -3.94
CA LYS A 608 23.80 20.34 -3.61
C LYS A 608 23.50 21.17 -2.39
N GLY A 609 23.79 20.59 -1.23
CA GLY A 609 23.85 21.24 0.08
C GLY A 609 22.84 22.36 0.30
N SER A 610 21.81 22.17 1.07
CA SER A 610 20.86 23.15 1.60
C SER A 610 19.82 23.81 0.69
N ALA A 611 19.82 23.62 -0.61
CA ALA A 611 18.79 24.20 -1.48
C ALA A 611 17.92 23.10 -2.13
N TYR A 612 16.68 23.03 -1.71
CA TYR A 612 15.64 22.27 -2.43
C TYR A 612 15.33 22.98 -3.75
N THR A 613 15.59 22.36 -4.86
CA THR A 613 15.34 22.95 -6.19
C THR A 613 14.03 22.50 -6.85
N GLY A 614 13.20 21.74 -6.15
CA GLY A 614 11.79 21.47 -6.47
C GLY A 614 11.47 20.64 -7.70
N THR A 615 12.44 20.08 -8.42
CA THR A 615 12.21 19.44 -9.73
C THR A 615 12.48 17.95 -9.84
N ALA A 616 13.08 17.32 -8.83
CA ALA A 616 13.32 15.87 -8.84
C ALA A 616 12.57 15.22 -7.68
N ARG A 617 11.70 14.28 -8.00
CA ARG A 617 11.03 13.44 -7.02
C ARG A 617 12.00 12.36 -6.59
N GLU A 618 12.45 12.44 -5.35
CA GLU A 618 13.21 11.40 -4.67
C GLU A 618 12.23 10.65 -3.74
N CYS A 619 12.47 9.37 -3.47
CA CYS A 619 11.79 8.69 -2.37
C CYS A 619 12.38 9.22 -1.06
N ALA A 620 11.87 10.34 -0.58
CA ALA A 620 12.40 11.06 0.57
C ALA A 620 11.39 11.17 1.72
N ALA A 621 11.90 11.24 2.94
CA ALA A 621 11.17 11.59 4.14
C ALA A 621 11.56 13.00 4.58
N TYR A 622 10.68 13.97 4.39
CA TYR A 622 10.93 15.37 4.71
C TYR A 622 10.39 15.76 6.07
N ARG A 623 11.13 16.63 6.74
CA ARG A 623 10.74 17.29 8.00
C ARG A 623 10.51 16.29 9.14
N ILE A 624 11.33 15.26 9.23
CA ILE A 624 11.27 14.32 10.36
C ILE A 624 11.85 15.02 11.60
N ARG A 625 11.13 14.96 12.73
CA ARG A 625 11.58 15.47 14.04
C ARG A 625 12.11 14.36 14.91
N SER A 626 11.38 13.24 14.97
CA SER A 626 11.78 12.11 15.81
C SER A 626 11.31 10.78 15.25
N VAL A 627 12.16 9.77 15.41
CA VAL A 627 11.84 8.37 15.11
C VAL A 627 12.13 7.54 16.35
N TYR A 628 11.16 6.79 16.83
CA TYR A 628 11.31 5.93 18.00
C TYR A 628 10.84 4.51 17.69
N GLY A 629 11.72 3.53 17.92
CA GLY A 629 11.40 2.10 17.87
C GLY A 629 11.78 1.36 19.13
N THR A 630 11.01 0.39 19.60
CA THR A 630 11.43 -0.41 20.76
C THR A 630 12.58 -1.35 20.42
N GLU A 631 12.67 -1.85 19.18
CA GLU A 631 13.77 -2.70 18.72
C GLU A 631 14.72 -1.97 17.75
N TYR A 632 14.20 -1.49 16.62
CA TYR A 632 15.02 -0.83 15.62
C TYR A 632 14.41 0.51 15.19
N ALA A 633 15.26 1.53 15.15
CA ALA A 633 14.88 2.86 14.69
C ALA A 633 15.88 3.37 13.65
N GLY A 634 15.39 3.80 12.51
CA GLY A 634 16.18 4.43 11.46
C GLY A 634 15.56 5.77 11.04
N GLY A 635 16.39 6.77 10.79
CA GLY A 635 15.88 8.04 10.26
C GLY A 635 15.08 7.82 8.97
N TYR A 636 15.47 6.86 8.13
CA TYR A 636 14.80 6.45 6.92
C TYR A 636 14.11 5.08 7.06
N THR A 637 14.85 4.01 7.30
CA THR A 637 14.32 2.65 7.47
C THR A 637 14.64 2.06 8.85
N GLY A 638 13.63 1.54 9.55
CA GLY A 638 13.81 0.90 10.86
C GLY A 638 14.60 -0.39 10.76
N LEU A 639 14.08 -1.36 10.01
CA LEU A 639 14.73 -2.64 9.69
C LEU A 639 14.70 -2.90 8.19
N MET A 640 15.86 -3.21 7.62
CA MET A 640 16.02 -3.67 6.24
C MET A 640 16.52 -5.11 6.23
N ARG A 641 15.77 -6.03 5.60
CA ARG A 641 16.06 -7.45 5.64
C ARG A 641 15.73 -8.15 4.33
N CYS A 642 16.57 -9.11 3.91
CA CYS A 642 16.27 -9.97 2.78
C CYS A 642 15.03 -10.82 3.07
N ALA A 643 14.09 -10.83 2.14
CA ALA A 643 12.91 -11.65 2.28
C ALA A 643 13.23 -13.13 2.09
N ASN A 644 12.39 -13.96 2.66
CA ASN A 644 12.44 -15.38 2.50
C ASN A 644 11.83 -15.77 1.15
N VAL A 645 12.61 -16.45 0.31
CA VAL A 645 12.10 -16.90 -0.99
C VAL A 645 10.95 -17.90 -0.84
N ALA A 646 10.85 -18.60 0.31
CA ALA A 646 9.73 -19.49 0.60
C ALA A 646 8.43 -18.71 0.85
N ASP A 647 8.49 -17.47 1.31
CA ASP A 647 7.31 -16.62 1.52
C ASP A 647 6.69 -16.20 0.20
N THR A 648 7.46 -16.18 -0.90
CA THR A 648 6.94 -15.93 -2.25
C THR A 648 6.20 -17.13 -2.87
N GLY A 649 6.05 -18.24 -2.16
CA GLY A 649 5.33 -19.44 -2.59
C GLY A 649 6.20 -20.69 -2.65
N SER A 650 5.59 -21.88 -2.78
CA SER A 650 6.34 -23.12 -2.71
C SER A 650 7.35 -23.26 -3.86
N LEU A 651 8.57 -22.92 -3.59
CA LEU A 651 9.72 -23.02 -4.49
C LEU A 651 9.94 -24.46 -5.02
N LYS A 652 9.41 -25.50 -4.32
CA LYS A 652 9.40 -26.86 -4.86
C LYS A 652 8.70 -26.95 -6.21
N VAL A 653 7.68 -26.14 -6.41
CA VAL A 653 6.98 -26.02 -7.70
C VAL A 653 7.86 -25.27 -8.70
N LEU A 654 8.46 -24.16 -8.30
CA LEU A 654 9.31 -23.34 -9.17
C LEU A 654 10.59 -24.09 -9.58
N PHE A 655 11.29 -24.75 -8.66
CA PHE A 655 12.54 -25.46 -8.92
C PHE A 655 12.35 -26.82 -9.64
N GLY A 656 11.19 -27.45 -9.52
CA GLY A 656 10.86 -28.63 -10.35
C GLY A 656 10.61 -28.28 -11.82
N LEU A 657 10.35 -27.00 -12.10
CA LEU A 657 9.95 -26.50 -13.41
C LEU A 657 11.10 -25.87 -14.21
N ILE A 658 12.22 -25.52 -13.59
CA ILE A 658 13.24 -24.66 -14.20
C ILE A 658 14.61 -25.34 -14.15
N LYS A 659 15.21 -25.50 -15.32
CA LYS A 659 16.67 -25.63 -15.43
C LYS A 659 17.24 -24.24 -15.26
N LEU A 660 17.54 -23.83 -14.01
CA LEU A 660 18.14 -22.54 -13.70
C LEU A 660 19.60 -22.56 -14.13
N ASP A 661 19.89 -21.85 -15.23
CA ASP A 661 21.26 -21.55 -15.60
C ASP A 661 21.86 -20.47 -14.67
N ASN A 662 21.01 -19.69 -13.96
CA ASN A 662 21.46 -18.63 -13.04
C ASN A 662 20.51 -18.45 -11.83
N PRO A 663 20.73 -19.17 -10.71
CA PRO A 663 19.94 -19.01 -9.48
C PRO A 663 20.13 -17.67 -8.79
N LEU A 664 21.11 -16.87 -9.20
CA LEU A 664 21.40 -15.57 -8.62
C LEU A 664 20.28 -14.55 -8.88
N THR A 665 19.67 -14.59 -10.06
CA THR A 665 18.57 -13.68 -10.42
C THR A 665 17.37 -13.87 -9.50
N LEU A 666 17.12 -15.10 -9.02
CA LEU A 666 16.08 -15.41 -8.07
C LEU A 666 16.30 -14.73 -6.72
N LEU A 667 17.51 -14.78 -6.21
CA LEU A 667 17.86 -14.17 -4.93
C LEU A 667 17.84 -12.65 -5.01
N GLN A 668 18.16 -12.07 -6.17
CA GLN A 668 18.11 -10.62 -6.39
C GLN A 668 16.69 -10.06 -6.34
N ALA A 669 15.67 -10.84 -6.69
CA ALA A 669 14.28 -10.40 -6.65
C ALA A 669 13.77 -10.12 -5.23
N VAL A 670 14.23 -10.88 -4.23
CA VAL A 670 13.81 -10.74 -2.82
C VAL A 670 14.82 -9.95 -1.97
N TYR A 671 15.71 -9.25 -2.61
CA TYR A 671 16.79 -8.49 -2.01
C TYR A 671 16.38 -7.03 -1.84
N PRO A 672 16.30 -6.50 -0.61
CA PRO A 672 15.84 -5.14 -0.40
C PRO A 672 16.87 -4.16 -0.98
N THR A 673 16.36 -3.18 -1.71
CA THR A 673 17.17 -2.15 -2.35
C THR A 673 16.60 -0.78 -2.10
N GLU A 674 17.42 0.13 -1.61
CA GLU A 674 17.09 1.54 -1.47
C GLU A 674 18.08 2.36 -2.30
N LYS A 675 17.56 3.11 -3.27
CA LYS A 675 18.39 3.88 -4.19
C LYS A 675 17.90 5.31 -4.33
N ASN A 676 18.83 6.28 -4.22
CA ASN A 676 18.51 7.70 -4.34
C ASN A 676 17.43 8.13 -3.33
N THR A 677 17.68 7.87 -2.07
CA THR A 677 16.72 8.02 -0.97
C THR A 677 17.30 8.95 0.10
N ALA A 678 16.43 9.71 0.78
CA ALA A 678 16.89 10.66 1.76
C ALA A 678 15.93 10.84 2.94
N VAL A 679 16.48 11.24 4.10
CA VAL A 679 15.74 11.74 5.24
C VAL A 679 16.25 13.12 5.63
N TYR A 680 15.33 14.04 5.90
CA TYR A 680 15.61 15.42 6.21
C TYR A 680 14.96 15.84 7.54
N GLY A 681 15.66 16.66 8.31
CA GLY A 681 15.14 17.28 9.53
C GLY A 681 14.07 18.33 9.28
N PRO A 682 13.48 18.91 10.36
CA PRO A 682 12.42 19.94 10.28
C PRO A 682 12.81 21.14 9.41
N LEU A 683 11.80 21.78 8.85
CA LEU A 683 11.88 22.93 7.93
C LEU A 683 12.51 22.67 6.56
N ARG A 684 13.06 21.49 6.29
CA ARG A 684 13.64 21.19 4.97
C ARG A 684 12.55 21.00 3.91
N GLY A 685 12.83 21.41 2.68
CA GLY A 685 11.90 21.30 1.55
C GLY A 685 10.62 22.18 1.71
N LEU A 686 10.74 23.35 2.33
CA LEU A 686 9.65 24.31 2.45
C LEU A 686 9.70 25.35 1.34
N ASP A 687 8.55 25.64 0.75
CA ASP A 687 8.30 26.82 -0.06
C ASP A 687 7.53 27.91 0.72
N THR A 688 7.48 29.11 0.18
CA THR A 688 6.84 30.27 0.82
C THR A 688 5.33 30.08 1.02
N ASP A 689 4.66 29.41 0.08
CA ASP A 689 3.22 29.16 0.16
C ASP A 689 2.86 28.22 1.29
N THR A 690 3.57 27.07 1.37
CA THR A 690 3.40 26.10 2.47
C THR A 690 3.71 26.71 3.83
N TRP A 691 4.78 27.52 3.92
CA TRP A 691 5.12 28.23 5.15
C TRP A 691 4.01 29.20 5.58
N ASN A 692 3.57 30.07 4.69
CA ASN A 692 2.58 31.09 5.00
C ASN A 692 1.22 30.49 5.38
N LYS A 693 0.78 29.45 4.66
CA LYS A 693 -0.43 28.69 5.03
C LYS A 693 -0.32 28.10 6.42
N TRP A 694 0.85 27.50 6.76
CA TRP A 694 1.06 26.89 8.06
C TRP A 694 1.15 27.93 9.20
N VAL A 695 1.87 29.05 8.99
CA VAL A 695 1.96 30.14 9.96
C VAL A 695 0.58 30.75 10.22
N GLY A 696 -0.24 30.91 9.19
CA GLY A 696 -1.61 31.41 9.30
C GLY A 696 -2.61 30.42 9.93
N ALA A 697 -2.24 29.14 10.08
CA ALA A 697 -3.12 28.13 10.66
C ALA A 697 -3.27 28.32 12.17
N VAL A 698 -4.51 28.24 12.65
CA VAL A 698 -4.80 28.30 14.10
C VAL A 698 -4.48 26.94 14.72
N GLY A 699 -3.49 26.88 15.58
CA GLY A 699 -3.11 25.64 16.27
C GLY A 699 -1.99 25.85 17.29
N SER A 700 -1.77 24.85 18.15
CA SER A 700 -0.60 24.77 19.01
C SER A 700 0.26 23.59 18.52
N TYR A 701 1.50 23.89 18.14
CA TYR A 701 2.45 22.92 17.60
C TYR A 701 3.62 22.63 18.57
N GLY A 702 3.35 22.81 19.88
CA GLY A 702 4.37 22.75 20.91
C GLY A 702 5.24 24.01 20.94
N SER A 703 6.22 24.06 21.86
CA SER A 703 7.04 25.26 22.05
C SER A 703 7.84 25.67 20.80
N TYR A 704 8.39 24.70 20.10
CA TYR A 704 9.15 24.95 18.88
C TYR A 704 8.27 25.43 17.72
N GLY A 705 7.14 24.75 17.46
CA GLY A 705 6.21 25.16 16.41
C GLY A 705 5.61 26.55 16.67
N ASN A 706 5.26 26.86 17.92
CA ASN A 706 4.75 28.18 18.30
C ASN A 706 5.81 29.27 18.14
N GLN A 707 7.09 28.98 18.43
CA GLN A 707 8.20 29.90 18.18
C GLN A 707 8.36 30.19 16.68
N LEU A 708 8.23 29.20 15.83
CA LEU A 708 8.31 29.37 14.38
C LEU A 708 7.12 30.16 13.84
N GLN A 709 5.91 29.89 14.30
CA GLN A 709 4.70 30.64 13.91
C GLN A 709 4.82 32.12 14.27
N ALA A 710 5.48 32.45 15.39
CA ALA A 710 5.72 33.84 15.80
C ALA A 710 6.63 34.62 14.83
N LEU A 711 7.34 33.95 13.93
CA LEU A 711 8.15 34.64 12.89
C LEU A 711 7.28 35.26 11.78
N GLY A 712 6.02 34.87 11.68
CA GLY A 712 5.05 35.41 10.74
C GLY A 712 5.26 34.95 9.30
N GLU A 713 4.47 35.54 8.40
CA GLU A 713 4.55 35.27 6.96
C GLU A 713 5.83 35.82 6.33
N VAL A 714 6.25 35.18 5.23
CA VAL A 714 7.43 35.59 4.48
C VAL A 714 7.03 35.95 3.03
N ASN A 715 7.69 36.94 2.45
CA ASN A 715 7.33 37.44 1.13
C ASN A 715 8.11 36.76 -0.03
N ASP A 716 9.22 36.11 0.30
CA ASP A 716 10.09 35.50 -0.70
C ASP A 716 10.87 34.32 -0.14
N GLN A 717 11.37 33.48 -1.05
CA GLN A 717 12.12 32.26 -0.72
C GLN A 717 13.47 32.55 -0.03
N ASN A 718 14.12 33.71 -0.26
CA ASN A 718 15.38 34.04 0.39
C ASN A 718 15.16 34.23 1.88
N ARG A 719 14.11 34.94 2.27
CA ARG A 719 13.75 35.14 3.66
C ARG A 719 13.37 33.80 4.33
N LEU A 720 12.66 32.92 3.63
CA LEU A 720 12.38 31.57 4.15
C LEU A 720 13.67 30.77 4.33
N ASN A 721 14.60 30.83 3.39
CA ASN A 721 15.90 30.16 3.50
C ASN A 721 16.74 30.67 4.68
N GLU A 722 16.67 31.98 5.00
CA GLU A 722 17.28 32.53 6.20
C GLU A 722 16.68 31.95 7.48
N ILE A 723 15.34 31.83 7.55
CA ILE A 723 14.64 31.20 8.67
C ILE A 723 15.07 29.72 8.79
N ILE A 724 15.06 28.97 7.69
CA ILE A 724 15.51 27.60 7.68
C ILE A 724 16.95 27.48 8.21
N SER A 725 17.86 28.35 7.74
CA SER A 725 19.26 28.32 8.17
C SER A 725 19.43 28.64 9.67
N GLN A 726 18.57 29.46 10.22
CA GLN A 726 18.65 29.92 11.61
C GLN A 726 17.90 29.02 12.59
N TYR A 727 16.72 28.48 12.19
CA TYR A 727 15.79 27.80 13.09
C TYR A 727 15.63 26.32 12.80
N ALA A 728 16.10 25.77 11.64
CA ALA A 728 16.03 24.34 11.39
C ALA A 728 16.60 23.56 12.57
N TYR A 729 15.88 22.59 13.04
CA TYR A 729 16.22 21.73 14.16
C TYR A 729 16.69 20.36 13.65
N GLY A 730 17.56 19.69 14.37
CA GLY A 730 17.96 18.34 14.01
C GLY A 730 16.90 17.32 14.42
N TYR A 731 16.88 16.19 13.71
CA TYR A 731 16.02 15.08 14.10
C TYR A 731 16.75 14.11 15.01
N ALA A 732 15.96 13.41 15.84
CA ALA A 732 16.44 12.39 16.76
C ALA A 732 15.91 11.00 16.38
N VAL A 733 16.80 10.00 16.44
CA VAL A 733 16.47 8.59 16.27
C VAL A 733 16.80 7.87 17.57
N THR A 734 15.80 7.20 18.15
CA THR A 734 15.98 6.52 19.44
C THR A 734 15.44 5.10 19.36
N ALA A 735 16.24 4.13 19.80
CA ALA A 735 15.82 2.73 19.90
C ALA A 735 16.12 2.17 21.28
N GLY A 736 15.16 1.49 21.86
CA GLY A 736 15.33 0.84 23.15
C GLY A 736 14.01 0.59 23.84
N ARG A 737 13.96 -0.48 24.61
CA ARG A 737 12.80 -0.77 25.43
C ARG A 737 12.69 0.22 26.56
N SER A 738 11.48 0.68 26.83
CA SER A 738 11.12 1.32 28.08
C SER A 738 11.54 0.43 29.26
N ILE A 739 11.96 1.06 30.33
CA ILE A 739 12.52 0.47 31.57
C ILE A 739 11.57 -0.54 32.27
N LEU A 740 10.37 -0.78 31.75
CA LEU A 740 9.38 -1.73 32.28
C LEU A 740 9.75 -3.22 32.13
N ALA A 741 10.67 -3.55 31.24
CA ALA A 741 11.07 -4.93 31.07
C ALA A 741 12.14 -5.30 32.10
N SER A 742 11.77 -6.09 33.08
CA SER A 742 12.71 -6.84 33.93
C SER A 742 13.70 -7.74 33.13
N LYS A 743 13.58 -7.74 31.79
CA LYS A 743 14.45 -8.35 30.78
C LYS A 743 15.04 -7.30 29.85
N ALA A 744 15.85 -6.41 30.39
CA ALA A 744 16.59 -5.38 29.66
C ALA A 744 17.69 -5.95 28.70
N THR A 745 17.56 -7.15 28.20
CA THR A 745 18.68 -7.92 27.62
C THR A 745 18.71 -7.98 26.11
N GLN A 746 17.76 -7.41 25.36
CA GLN A 746 17.68 -7.56 23.89
C GLN A 746 17.25 -6.27 23.17
N GLY A 747 17.67 -5.12 23.58
CA GLY A 747 17.04 -3.92 23.06
C GLY A 747 17.90 -3.09 22.12
N GLY A 748 17.29 -2.60 21.11
CA GLY A 748 17.42 -1.37 20.38
C GLY A 748 18.72 -1.06 19.66
N SER A 749 18.63 -1.01 18.30
CA SER A 749 19.69 -0.40 17.49
C SER A 749 19.14 0.81 16.72
N ALA A 750 19.88 1.93 16.74
CA ALA A 750 19.50 3.19 16.11
C ALA A 750 20.51 3.64 15.07
N GLY A 751 20.02 4.10 13.91
CA GLY A 751 20.84 4.71 12.89
C GLY A 751 20.20 5.97 12.33
N GLY A 752 21.02 6.96 12.01
CA GLY A 752 20.51 8.18 11.39
C GLY A 752 19.79 7.90 10.06
N TYR A 753 20.17 6.83 9.37
CA TYR A 753 19.47 6.36 8.16
C TYR A 753 18.77 5.01 8.41
N VAL A 754 19.48 3.96 8.77
CA VAL A 754 18.92 2.61 8.99
C VAL A 754 19.21 2.10 10.40
N GLY A 755 18.16 1.63 11.10
CA GLY A 755 18.30 1.06 12.45
C GLY A 755 19.11 -0.22 12.42
N ARG A 756 18.70 -1.19 11.59
CA ARG A 756 19.40 -2.45 11.36
C ARG A 756 19.25 -2.92 9.91
N MET A 757 20.33 -3.45 9.38
CA MET A 757 20.41 -3.97 8.02
C MET A 757 20.88 -5.42 8.04
N GLU A 758 20.01 -6.35 7.63
CA GLU A 758 20.28 -7.79 7.50
C GLU A 758 20.31 -8.19 6.02
N GLY A 759 21.42 -7.93 5.34
CA GLY A 759 21.54 -7.97 3.89
C GLY A 759 20.96 -6.70 3.24
N GLY A 760 20.85 -6.70 1.92
CA GLY A 760 20.31 -5.57 1.16
C GLY A 760 21.36 -4.54 0.73
N THR A 761 20.95 -3.63 -0.16
CA THR A 761 21.82 -2.56 -0.66
C THR A 761 21.17 -1.19 -0.50
N VAL A 762 21.92 -0.26 0.09
CA VAL A 762 21.63 1.18 0.03
C VAL A 762 22.64 1.82 -0.91
N THR A 763 22.16 2.51 -1.94
CA THR A 763 23.01 3.28 -2.85
C THR A 763 22.54 4.73 -2.84
N ASN A 764 23.47 5.62 -2.52
CA ASN A 764 23.19 7.05 -2.46
C ASN A 764 22.05 7.38 -1.50
N GLY A 765 22.11 6.78 -0.30
CA GLY A 765 21.25 7.10 0.83
C GLY A 765 21.78 8.29 1.60
N THR A 766 20.93 9.25 1.94
CA THR A 766 21.34 10.49 2.60
C THR A 766 20.53 10.74 3.87
N ALA A 767 21.21 11.17 4.94
CA ALA A 767 20.59 11.56 6.21
C ALA A 767 21.06 12.98 6.55
N VAL A 768 20.15 13.96 6.61
CA VAL A 768 20.47 15.39 6.76
C VAL A 768 19.83 15.96 8.02
N ASP A 769 20.60 16.75 8.76
CA ASP A 769 20.25 17.34 10.06
C ASP A 769 20.12 16.31 11.19
N LEU A 770 20.91 15.23 11.17
CA LEU A 770 20.95 14.30 12.31
C LEU A 770 21.46 15.02 13.57
N GLN A 771 20.64 15.06 14.63
CA GLN A 771 21.02 15.62 15.92
C GLN A 771 21.46 14.53 16.90
N LEU A 772 20.71 13.43 16.95
CA LEU A 772 20.94 12.36 17.91
C LEU A 772 20.58 11.00 17.29
N ALA A 773 21.49 10.02 17.42
CA ALA A 773 21.16 8.62 17.32
C ALA A 773 21.49 7.95 18.65
N GLU A 774 20.48 7.46 19.37
CA GLU A 774 20.64 6.84 20.68
C GLU A 774 19.98 5.47 20.73
N ALA A 775 20.73 4.48 21.21
CA ALA A 775 20.21 3.13 21.38
C ALA A 775 20.82 2.43 22.60
N TYR A 776 20.15 1.35 23.05
CA TYR A 776 20.70 0.49 24.07
C TYR A 776 21.85 -0.37 23.52
N ARG A 777 21.62 -1.11 22.42
CA ARG A 777 22.57 -2.09 21.87
C ARG A 777 23.64 -1.43 21.00
N SER A 778 23.22 -0.76 19.92
CA SER A 778 24.12 -0.26 18.90
C SER A 778 23.63 1.03 18.26
N SER A 779 24.49 2.02 18.13
CA SER A 779 24.13 3.30 17.55
C SER A 779 25.15 3.76 16.52
N GLY A 780 24.67 4.24 15.35
CA GLY A 780 25.50 4.77 14.29
C GLY A 780 24.87 5.99 13.61
N GLY A 781 25.70 6.86 13.05
CA GLY A 781 25.21 8.01 12.30
C GLY A 781 24.44 7.62 11.05
N PHE A 782 24.86 6.58 10.33
CA PHE A 782 24.17 6.00 9.20
C PHE A 782 23.41 4.73 9.61
N ALA A 783 24.10 3.71 10.10
CA ALA A 783 23.52 2.43 10.47
C ALA A 783 23.81 2.07 11.93
N GLY A 784 22.76 1.67 12.67
CA GLY A 784 22.92 1.10 14.00
C GLY A 784 23.68 -0.23 13.93
N GLU A 785 23.19 -1.17 13.14
CA GLU A 785 23.84 -2.46 12.87
C GLU A 785 23.81 -2.83 11.39
N MET A 786 24.86 -3.43 10.91
CA MET A 786 24.98 -4.07 9.60
C MET A 786 25.41 -5.52 9.81
N LEU A 787 24.53 -6.47 9.56
CA LEU A 787 24.76 -7.89 9.78
C LEU A 787 24.53 -8.68 8.50
N THR A 788 25.32 -9.72 8.24
CA THR A 788 25.02 -10.66 7.16
C THR A 788 23.64 -11.29 7.36
N GLY A 789 22.81 -11.28 6.34
CA GLY A 789 21.53 -11.97 6.32
C GLY A 789 21.69 -13.48 6.43
N SER A 790 20.65 -14.19 6.80
CA SER A 790 20.66 -15.66 6.93
C SER A 790 20.00 -16.32 5.71
N VAL A 791 20.65 -17.34 5.15
CA VAL A 791 20.04 -18.21 4.10
C VAL A 791 18.87 -19.02 4.67
N ALA A 792 18.85 -19.27 5.97
CA ALA A 792 17.73 -19.90 6.64
C ALA A 792 16.41 -19.09 6.51
N ASN A 793 16.52 -17.78 6.35
CA ASN A 793 15.37 -16.94 6.06
C ASN A 793 14.81 -17.16 4.65
N THR A 794 15.50 -17.91 3.78
CA THR A 794 14.97 -18.27 2.45
C THR A 794 14.10 -19.54 2.47
N GLY A 795 13.81 -20.12 3.66
CA GLY A 795 12.97 -21.32 3.82
C GLY A 795 13.70 -22.63 3.55
N ASP A 796 13.02 -23.76 3.76
CA ASP A 796 13.50 -25.13 3.50
C ASP A 796 13.71 -25.40 1.99
N VAL A 797 14.40 -24.49 1.31
CA VAL A 797 14.87 -24.75 -0.04
C VAL A 797 16.02 -25.75 0.07
N SER A 798 15.74 -27.01 -0.16
CA SER A 798 16.80 -27.93 -0.50
C SER A 798 17.32 -27.48 -1.88
N LEU A 799 18.21 -26.49 -1.87
CA LEU A 799 19.04 -26.13 -3.03
C LEU A 799 19.90 -27.37 -3.48
N ALA A 800 19.62 -28.53 -2.90
CA ALA A 800 20.28 -29.82 -3.17
C ALA A 800 20.16 -30.29 -4.64
N GLY A 801 19.28 -29.65 -5.44
CA GLY A 801 19.21 -29.86 -6.89
C GLY A 801 19.93 -28.79 -7.71
N LEU A 802 20.32 -27.67 -7.12
CA LEU A 802 21.02 -26.59 -7.82
C LEU A 802 22.53 -26.86 -7.83
N LYS A 803 23.09 -27.09 -9.00
CA LYS A 803 24.55 -27.07 -9.21
C LYS A 803 25.02 -25.60 -9.23
N ILE A 804 25.11 -24.99 -8.05
CA ILE A 804 25.72 -23.66 -7.90
C ILE A 804 27.25 -23.88 -7.94
N ILE A 805 27.86 -23.71 -9.09
CA ILE A 805 29.30 -23.93 -9.29
C ILE A 805 29.95 -22.65 -9.85
N GLY A 806 31.01 -22.17 -9.24
CA GLY A 806 31.87 -21.09 -9.79
C GLY A 806 31.42 -19.68 -9.41
N ALA A 807 31.40 -18.76 -10.35
CA ALA A 807 31.12 -17.33 -10.13
C ALA A 807 29.73 -17.06 -9.50
N ASP A 808 28.77 -17.95 -9.75
CA ASP A 808 27.38 -17.82 -9.26
C ASP A 808 27.27 -18.05 -7.76
N SER A 809 28.11 -18.90 -7.18
CA SER A 809 28.18 -19.12 -5.72
C SER A 809 28.59 -17.87 -4.96
N LEU A 810 29.56 -17.15 -5.50
CA LEU A 810 30.06 -15.89 -4.93
C LEU A 810 29.00 -14.80 -5.02
N ALA A 811 28.32 -14.73 -6.13
CA ALA A 811 27.27 -13.75 -6.35
C ALA A 811 26.03 -14.02 -5.45
N ALA A 812 25.63 -15.28 -5.28
CA ALA A 812 24.58 -15.68 -4.34
C ALA A 812 24.90 -15.30 -2.89
N LEU A 813 26.14 -15.52 -2.44
CA LEU A 813 26.57 -15.12 -1.09
C LEU A 813 26.60 -13.60 -0.90
N LYS A 814 26.98 -12.84 -1.93
CA LYS A 814 26.96 -11.38 -1.89
C LYS A 814 25.56 -10.79 -1.67
N THR A 815 24.51 -11.48 -2.05
CA THR A 815 23.13 -11.02 -1.81
C THR A 815 22.78 -10.94 -0.33
N PHE A 816 23.39 -11.74 0.53
CA PHE A 816 23.17 -11.72 1.98
C PHE A 816 24.08 -10.75 2.73
N VAL A 817 25.02 -10.14 2.05
CA VAL A 817 25.93 -9.16 2.64
C VAL A 817 25.29 -7.77 2.57
N PRO A 818 25.15 -7.05 3.68
CA PRO A 818 24.65 -5.69 3.64
C PRO A 818 25.67 -4.77 2.97
N VAL A 819 25.23 -3.97 2.01
CA VAL A 819 26.08 -3.09 1.21
C VAL A 819 25.57 -1.67 1.26
N VAL A 820 26.43 -0.74 1.65
CA VAL A 820 26.18 0.71 1.60
C VAL A 820 27.16 1.35 0.62
N LYS A 821 26.63 2.04 -0.38
CA LYS A 821 27.42 2.70 -1.42
C LYS A 821 27.14 4.20 -1.46
N GLN A 822 28.20 5.02 -1.58
CA GLN A 822 28.10 6.46 -1.87
C GLN A 822 27.07 7.19 -0.99
N SER A 823 26.99 6.84 0.28
CA SER A 823 25.94 7.28 1.18
C SER A 823 26.47 8.23 2.25
N HIS A 824 25.70 9.26 2.58
CA HIS A 824 26.16 10.39 3.35
C HIS A 824 25.29 10.69 4.57
N VAL A 825 25.90 11.13 5.66
CA VAL A 825 25.25 11.68 6.85
C VAL A 825 25.76 13.10 7.08
N GLU A 826 24.85 14.04 7.20
CA GLU A 826 25.12 15.39 7.65
C GLU A 826 24.53 15.60 9.04
N GLY A 827 25.38 15.86 10.01
CA GLY A 827 24.93 16.24 11.34
C GLY A 827 24.28 17.62 11.34
N TYR A 828 23.33 17.79 12.25
CA TYR A 828 22.72 19.09 12.52
C TYR A 828 23.80 20.14 12.85
N ARG A 829 23.51 21.42 12.64
CA ARG A 829 24.45 22.54 12.83
C ARG A 829 25.16 22.60 14.19
N SER A 830 24.59 21.99 15.26
CA SER A 830 25.27 21.90 16.58
C SER A 830 26.09 20.61 16.74
N GLY A 831 26.25 19.86 15.67
CA GLY A 831 26.93 18.58 15.58
C GLY A 831 26.10 17.39 16.01
N ALA A 832 26.21 16.30 15.22
CA ALA A 832 25.56 15.03 15.51
C ALA A 832 26.16 14.38 16.78
N ARG A 833 25.29 13.76 17.57
CA ARG A 833 25.66 12.96 18.74
C ARG A 833 25.21 11.52 18.53
N ILE A 834 26.11 10.58 18.68
CA ILE A 834 25.86 9.15 18.58
C ILE A 834 26.09 8.53 19.96
N LYS A 835 25.11 7.77 20.47
CA LYS A 835 25.16 7.27 21.83
C LYS A 835 24.62 5.86 21.94
N ALA A 836 25.41 4.93 22.50
CA ALA A 836 25.00 3.59 22.87
C ALA A 836 25.13 3.40 24.38
N THR A 837 24.01 3.06 25.06
CA THR A 837 23.91 3.10 26.54
C THR A 837 23.96 1.72 27.20
N GLY A 838 23.84 0.62 26.44
CA GLY A 838 23.78 -0.73 26.98
C GLY A 838 25.08 -1.19 27.62
N ILE A 839 25.00 -1.88 28.75
CA ILE A 839 26.15 -2.44 29.46
C ILE A 839 26.24 -3.94 29.16
N ALA A 840 27.39 -4.37 28.64
CA ALA A 840 27.62 -5.75 28.16
C ALA A 840 27.93 -6.70 29.32
N ASP A 841 26.94 -7.08 30.12
CA ASP A 841 27.15 -8.14 31.13
C ASP A 841 26.83 -9.55 30.60
N LYS A 842 25.88 -9.70 29.67
CA LYS A 842 25.49 -10.98 29.08
C LYS A 842 25.26 -10.96 27.56
N ASP A 843 24.81 -9.85 27.01
CA ASP A 843 24.59 -9.65 25.58
C ASP A 843 25.49 -8.56 25.01
N PRO A 844 25.95 -8.69 23.75
CA PRO A 844 26.78 -7.67 23.15
C PRO A 844 25.97 -6.38 22.95
N ALA A 845 26.23 -5.38 23.77
CA ALA A 845 25.61 -4.06 23.74
C ALA A 845 26.64 -2.93 23.92
N GLY A 846 26.21 -1.68 23.72
CA GLY A 846 27.02 -0.49 23.94
C GLY A 846 28.02 -0.19 22.81
N PHE A 847 27.68 -0.52 21.56
CA PHE A 847 28.49 -0.24 20.38
C PHE A 847 28.11 1.12 19.80
N ALA A 848 29.06 2.03 19.69
CA ALA A 848 28.82 3.35 19.12
C ALA A 848 29.87 3.68 18.04
N GLY A 849 29.42 4.09 16.87
CA GLY A 849 30.27 4.52 15.78
C GLY A 849 29.72 5.76 15.08
N GLY A 850 30.56 6.68 14.69
CA GLY A 850 30.13 7.90 14.01
C GLY A 850 29.29 7.61 12.77
N TYR A 851 29.61 6.56 12.02
CA TYR A 851 28.85 6.13 10.84
C TYR A 851 28.10 4.81 11.09
N VAL A 852 28.77 3.77 11.58
CA VAL A 852 28.17 2.48 11.88
C VAL A 852 28.50 2.02 13.30
N GLY A 853 27.46 1.66 14.09
CA GLY A 853 27.66 1.20 15.46
C GLY A 853 28.32 -0.17 15.52
N ARG A 854 27.78 -1.16 14.79
CA ARG A 854 28.33 -2.51 14.68
C ARG A 854 28.20 -3.04 13.26
N MET A 855 29.27 -3.65 12.75
CA MET A 855 29.29 -4.26 11.42
C MET A 855 29.86 -5.68 11.49
N ILE A 856 29.11 -6.65 10.95
CA ILE A 856 29.54 -8.05 10.84
C ILE A 856 29.35 -8.51 9.39
N GLY A 857 30.43 -8.64 8.64
CA GLY A 857 30.42 -9.04 7.24
C GLY A 857 29.85 -7.98 6.29
N GLY A 858 29.67 -6.73 6.74
CA GLY A 858 29.12 -5.64 5.93
C GLY A 858 30.14 -5.00 5.00
N GLN A 859 29.64 -4.28 4.00
CA GLN A 859 30.49 -3.57 3.04
C GLN A 859 30.04 -2.10 2.92
N ILE A 860 30.96 -1.18 3.12
CA ILE A 860 30.79 0.27 2.97
C ILE A 860 31.75 0.76 1.88
N TRP A 861 31.20 1.24 0.77
CA TRP A 861 31.98 1.60 -0.41
C TRP A 861 31.65 3.01 -0.90
N GLY A 862 32.57 3.93 -0.69
CA GLY A 862 32.67 5.15 -1.47
C GLY A 862 33.51 4.95 -2.73
N ASP A 863 33.58 5.95 -3.58
CA ASP A 863 34.54 6.05 -4.67
C ASP A 863 35.40 7.31 -4.52
N GLU A 864 36.25 7.61 -5.51
CA GLU A 864 37.15 8.78 -5.45
C GLU A 864 36.40 10.12 -5.49
N THR A 865 35.18 10.13 -5.97
CA THR A 865 34.34 11.33 -6.11
C THR A 865 33.31 11.45 -5.00
N THR A 866 32.79 10.32 -4.50
CA THR A 866 31.71 10.28 -3.50
C THR A 866 32.04 9.29 -2.39
N SER A 867 32.54 9.81 -1.27
CA SER A 867 32.85 8.98 -0.10
C SER A 867 31.58 8.60 0.68
N CYS A 868 31.61 7.43 1.34
CA CYS A 868 30.69 7.16 2.44
C CYS A 868 31.14 7.97 3.66
N SER A 869 30.35 8.97 4.08
CA SER A 869 30.84 9.97 5.00
C SER A 869 29.82 10.40 6.05
N ILE A 870 30.33 10.81 7.20
CA ILE A 870 29.60 11.62 8.17
C ILE A 870 30.30 12.95 8.35
N THR A 871 29.53 14.03 8.19
CA THR A 871 30.00 15.42 8.42
C THR A 871 29.28 16.03 9.61
N ASN A 872 29.84 17.06 10.20
CA ASN A 872 29.31 17.72 11.40
C ASN A 872 29.13 16.76 12.58
N LEU A 873 30.02 15.78 12.75
CA LEU A 873 30.00 14.89 13.90
C LEU A 873 30.63 15.57 15.10
N ARG A 874 29.92 15.63 16.23
CA ARG A 874 30.38 16.24 17.47
C ARG A 874 30.89 15.22 18.47
N ARG A 875 30.12 14.12 18.66
CA ARG A 875 30.40 13.22 19.77
C ARG A 875 29.88 11.80 19.53
N VAL A 876 30.72 10.83 19.91
CA VAL A 876 30.36 9.41 19.93
C VAL A 876 30.58 8.86 21.33
N ASP A 877 29.55 8.42 22.01
CA ASP A 877 29.56 7.83 23.35
C ASP A 877 29.15 6.36 23.30
N GLY A 878 29.93 5.46 23.88
CA GLY A 878 29.59 4.04 23.97
C GLY A 878 30.13 3.39 25.22
N THR A 879 29.60 2.23 25.58
CA THR A 879 29.95 1.51 26.81
C THR A 879 30.82 0.28 26.56
N SER A 880 30.92 -0.23 25.33
CA SER A 880 31.66 -1.44 25.00
C SER A 880 32.75 -1.18 23.94
N TYR A 881 32.37 -0.75 22.74
CA TYR A 881 33.29 -0.44 21.66
C TYR A 881 32.84 0.88 21.01
N VAL A 882 33.79 1.80 20.89
CA VAL A 882 33.50 3.16 20.43
C VAL A 882 34.49 3.57 19.35
N GLY A 883 33.97 4.07 18.22
CA GLY A 883 34.85 4.52 17.13
C GLY A 883 34.33 5.79 16.45
N GLY A 884 35.24 6.63 15.94
CA GLY A 884 34.88 7.85 15.22
C GLY A 884 34.06 7.55 13.92
N PHE A 885 34.34 6.43 13.25
CA PHE A 885 33.55 5.95 12.10
C PHE A 885 32.80 4.68 12.45
N ALA A 886 33.46 3.62 12.90
CA ALA A 886 32.83 2.33 13.22
C ALA A 886 33.10 1.93 14.67
N GLY A 887 32.06 1.55 15.43
CA GLY A 887 32.22 1.11 16.83
C GLY A 887 32.86 -0.26 16.92
N LYS A 888 32.29 -1.27 16.25
CA LYS A 888 32.84 -2.62 16.16
C LYS A 888 32.72 -3.19 14.75
N VAL A 889 33.82 -3.76 14.24
CA VAL A 889 33.85 -4.41 12.93
C VAL A 889 34.37 -5.83 13.10
N ASP A 890 33.53 -6.81 12.77
CA ASP A 890 33.87 -8.24 12.78
C ASP A 890 33.71 -8.82 11.37
N PRO A 891 34.49 -9.83 11.00
CA PRO A 891 34.22 -10.59 9.78
C PRO A 891 32.88 -11.30 9.91
N GLY A 892 32.15 -11.39 8.80
CA GLY A 892 30.96 -12.23 8.72
C GLY A 892 31.33 -13.70 8.84
N SER A 893 30.42 -14.49 9.38
CA SER A 893 30.59 -15.92 9.44
C SER A 893 29.77 -16.57 8.32
N VAL A 894 30.42 -17.38 7.50
CA VAL A 894 29.74 -18.21 6.52
C VAL A 894 28.77 -19.19 7.20
N ALA A 895 29.06 -19.63 8.44
CA ALA A 895 28.19 -20.45 9.26
C ALA A 895 26.97 -19.67 9.81
N ALA A 896 27.05 -18.36 9.99
CA ALA A 896 25.89 -17.54 10.40
C ALA A 896 24.87 -17.38 9.26
N ILE A 897 25.29 -17.57 8.02
CA ILE A 897 24.41 -17.62 6.85
C ILE A 897 23.60 -18.92 6.81
N ASP A 898 24.02 -19.97 7.52
CA ASP A 898 23.42 -21.33 7.47
C ASP A 898 23.10 -21.87 8.89
N THR A 899 22.20 -21.25 9.63
CA THR A 899 21.88 -21.69 11.00
C THR A 899 20.74 -22.72 11.12
N ALA A 900 20.03 -23.06 10.06
CA ALA A 900 18.77 -23.82 10.17
C ALA A 900 18.87 -25.33 9.87
N THR A 901 19.93 -25.83 9.24
CA THR A 901 20.01 -27.27 8.88
C THR A 901 21.35 -27.86 9.29
N LYS A 902 21.29 -28.98 10.01
CA LYS A 902 22.48 -29.78 10.46
C LYS A 902 23.35 -30.32 9.31
N GLN A 903 22.98 -30.07 8.05
CA GLN A 903 23.76 -30.37 6.83
C GLN A 903 23.49 -29.30 5.77
N GLY A 904 23.78 -28.04 6.11
CA GLY A 904 23.42 -26.88 5.30
C GLY A 904 24.00 -26.89 3.90
N LEU A 905 23.36 -26.18 3.03
CA LEU A 905 23.77 -25.87 1.67
C LEU A 905 25.23 -25.40 1.59
N LEU A 906 25.61 -24.60 2.58
CA LEU A 906 26.94 -23.99 2.63
C LEU A 906 28.04 -25.00 2.91
N ASN A 907 27.80 -26.00 3.79
CA ASN A 907 28.76 -27.08 4.01
C ASN A 907 28.95 -27.89 2.72
N LYS A 908 27.88 -28.20 1.99
CA LYS A 908 27.96 -28.87 0.68
C LYS A 908 28.67 -28.00 -0.36
N LEU A 909 28.42 -26.70 -0.37
CA LEU A 909 29.08 -25.75 -1.24
C LEU A 909 30.58 -25.63 -0.89
N LEU A 910 30.92 -25.53 0.40
CA LEU A 910 32.28 -25.50 0.89
C LEU A 910 33.03 -26.81 0.56
N ASP A 911 32.41 -27.96 0.73
CA ASP A 911 33.00 -29.26 0.37
C ASP A 911 33.30 -29.31 -1.14
N VAL A 912 32.38 -28.86 -1.97
CA VAL A 912 32.59 -28.82 -3.43
C VAL A 912 33.69 -27.82 -3.82
N LEU A 913 33.69 -26.64 -3.21
CA LEU A 913 34.70 -25.60 -3.49
C LEU A 913 36.09 -25.94 -2.95
N MET A 914 36.18 -26.58 -1.79
CA MET A 914 37.45 -27.00 -1.20
C MET A 914 38.17 -28.03 -2.08
N VAL A 915 37.41 -28.97 -2.66
CA VAL A 915 37.99 -30.05 -3.49
C VAL A 915 38.26 -29.57 -4.92
N ASN A 916 37.36 -28.80 -5.53
CA ASN A 916 37.35 -28.54 -6.97
C ASN A 916 37.75 -27.13 -7.38
N ALA A 917 37.65 -26.13 -6.46
CA ALA A 917 37.90 -24.72 -6.78
C ALA A 917 38.40 -23.90 -5.57
N PRO A 918 39.61 -24.13 -5.07
CA PRO A 918 40.16 -23.41 -3.91
C PRO A 918 40.19 -21.89 -4.08
N ALA A 919 40.44 -21.41 -5.29
CA ALA A 919 40.45 -19.97 -5.61
C ALA A 919 39.05 -19.34 -5.46
N GLU A 920 37.99 -20.06 -5.78
CA GLU A 920 36.59 -19.60 -5.57
C GLU A 920 36.23 -19.61 -4.08
N LEU A 921 36.73 -20.57 -3.30
CA LEU A 921 36.58 -20.58 -1.84
C LEU A 921 37.15 -19.31 -1.21
N ILE A 922 38.33 -18.86 -1.63
CA ILE A 922 38.94 -17.62 -1.15
C ILE A 922 38.06 -16.41 -1.49
N LYS A 923 37.46 -16.37 -2.69
CA LYS A 923 36.54 -15.31 -3.09
C LYS A 923 35.25 -15.31 -2.24
N VAL A 924 34.71 -16.49 -1.93
CA VAL A 924 33.55 -16.68 -1.06
C VAL A 924 33.86 -16.16 0.35
N LEU A 925 34.99 -16.55 0.93
CA LEU A 925 35.41 -16.07 2.24
C LEU A 925 35.62 -14.54 2.24
N ASN A 926 36.24 -14.00 1.18
CA ASN A 926 36.42 -12.56 1.04
C ASN A 926 35.09 -11.79 0.91
N ALA A 927 34.04 -12.40 0.38
CA ALA A 927 32.72 -11.75 0.26
C ALA A 927 32.08 -11.49 1.65
N THR A 928 32.43 -12.29 2.67
CA THR A 928 31.92 -12.12 4.04
C THR A 928 32.84 -11.26 4.92
N VAL A 929 33.97 -10.80 4.40
CA VAL A 929 34.87 -9.90 5.13
C VAL A 929 34.27 -8.49 5.15
N SER A 930 34.15 -7.94 6.35
CA SER A 930 33.77 -6.53 6.51
C SER A 930 34.78 -5.63 5.80
N THR A 931 34.26 -4.74 4.93
CA THR A 931 35.09 -3.86 4.11
C THR A 931 34.61 -2.42 4.22
N ILE A 932 35.52 -1.50 4.48
CA ILE A 932 35.29 -0.06 4.46
C ILE A 932 36.26 0.56 3.45
N ARG A 933 35.76 1.27 2.43
CA ARG A 933 36.57 1.93 1.40
C ARG A 933 36.06 3.34 1.13
N CYS A 934 37.01 4.28 0.91
CA CYS A 934 36.69 5.68 0.63
C CYS A 934 35.64 6.23 1.62
N ALA A 935 36.00 6.17 2.91
CA ALA A 935 35.17 6.59 4.02
C ALA A 935 35.79 7.79 4.73
N SER A 936 34.97 8.73 5.20
CA SER A 936 35.46 9.93 5.89
C SER A 936 34.58 10.34 7.07
N VAL A 937 35.23 11.01 8.02
CA VAL A 937 34.56 11.65 9.16
C VAL A 937 35.05 13.08 9.20
N SER A 938 34.16 14.05 9.30
CA SER A 938 34.55 15.43 9.61
C SER A 938 33.86 15.92 10.87
N ALA A 939 34.62 16.69 11.64
CA ALA A 939 34.13 17.25 12.88
C ALA A 939 33.13 18.39 12.62
N TRP A 940 32.35 18.67 13.64
CA TRP A 940 31.38 19.78 13.68
C TRP A 940 32.11 21.16 13.77
N ASP A 941 33.24 21.20 14.47
CA ASP A 941 34.00 22.42 14.68
C ASP A 941 35.52 22.12 14.77
N ASP A 942 36.31 23.14 15.01
CA ASP A 942 37.79 23.04 15.15
C ASP A 942 38.23 22.24 16.38
N TRP A 943 37.34 21.93 17.34
CA TRP A 943 37.65 21.10 18.51
C TRP A 943 37.72 19.62 18.21
N GLY A 944 37.31 19.20 17.03
CA GLY A 944 37.33 17.83 16.57
C GLY A 944 36.20 16.98 17.12
N VAL A 945 36.24 15.68 16.84
CA VAL A 945 35.25 14.70 17.28
C VAL A 945 35.64 14.12 18.64
N ILE A 946 34.69 14.13 19.58
CA ILE A 946 34.90 13.49 20.89
C ILE A 946 34.44 12.02 20.79
N VAL A 947 35.37 11.07 20.93
CA VAL A 947 35.08 9.63 21.06
C VAL A 947 35.24 9.24 22.52
N ASN A 948 34.13 8.88 23.19
CA ASN A 948 34.11 8.67 24.64
C ASN A 948 33.64 7.25 24.99
N GLY A 949 34.50 6.48 25.62
CA GLY A 949 34.27 5.14 26.13
C GLY A 949 34.05 5.06 27.66
N THR A 950 33.75 6.15 28.33
CA THR A 950 33.48 6.16 29.78
C THR A 950 31.98 6.21 30.03
N TYR A 951 31.50 5.43 31.01
CA TYR A 951 30.08 5.39 31.42
C TYR A 951 29.96 5.26 32.94
N GLN A 952 28.79 5.61 33.46
CA GLN A 952 28.47 5.45 34.88
C GLN A 952 27.65 4.16 35.07
N ASN A 953 28.08 3.33 36.02
CA ASN A 953 27.37 2.14 36.48
C ASN A 953 27.15 2.27 38.01
N GLY A 954 26.01 2.83 38.39
CA GLY A 954 25.75 3.26 39.75
C GLY A 954 26.70 4.35 40.18
N SER A 955 27.43 4.15 41.29
CA SER A 955 28.46 5.06 41.78
C SER A 955 29.84 4.83 41.15
N ASN A 956 30.02 3.81 40.32
CA ASN A 956 31.31 3.45 39.73
C ASN A 956 31.43 3.94 38.29
N THR A 957 32.61 4.42 37.91
CA THR A 957 32.93 4.74 36.50
C THR A 957 33.43 3.48 35.79
N GLY A 958 32.72 3.07 34.73
CA GLY A 958 33.15 2.02 33.80
C GLY A 958 33.84 2.55 32.59
N TYR A 959 34.60 1.70 31.91
CA TYR A 959 35.33 2.02 30.67
C TYR A 959 34.96 1.05 29.55
N ALA A 960 34.85 1.53 28.33
CA ALA A 960 34.66 0.72 27.15
C ALA A 960 35.82 -0.25 26.94
N LYS A 961 35.54 -1.41 26.32
CA LYS A 961 36.59 -2.41 26.00
C LYS A 961 37.58 -1.88 24.98
N ALA A 962 37.14 -1.02 24.06
CA ALA A 962 37.99 -0.33 23.11
C ALA A 962 37.38 1.00 22.68
N ALA A 963 38.25 2.00 22.47
CA ALA A 963 37.90 3.28 21.87
C ALA A 963 38.95 3.65 20.83
N GLY A 964 38.50 4.10 19.63
CA GLY A 964 39.39 4.43 18.51
C GLY A 964 38.88 5.64 17.71
N GLY A 965 39.80 6.36 17.07
CA GLY A 965 39.47 7.56 16.29
C GLY A 965 38.73 7.28 14.96
N PHE A 966 38.93 6.05 14.39
CA PHE A 966 38.26 5.63 13.14
C PHE A 966 37.59 4.23 13.26
#